data_3084d33b4c3c0e64f1be2b43799d1467
#
_entry.id   3084d33b4c3c0e64f1be2b43799d1467
#
_cell.length_a   1.000
_cell.length_b   1.000
_cell.length_c   1.000
_cell.angle_alpha   90.00
_cell.angle_beta   90.00
_cell.angle_gamma   90.00
#
_symmetry.space_group_name_H-M   'P 1'
#
loop_
_entity.id
_entity.type
_entity.pdbx_description
1 polymer ?
#
loop_
_entity_poly.entity_id
_entity_poly.type
_entity_poly.pdbx_seq_one_letter_code
_entity_poly.pdbx_strand_id
1 'polypeptide(L)'
;MREVSPDAKFSTKQLGSLKAQSRLKALAAAPTPAVGTQRSWLGLDDFNGTLYRKPYTLKGVGDKIEVWVADDTSFPAGDCRGAASTVITQAQVDRLISQFDGNMYPKETATFSTPPDRDGTNAQISGDYTGDGDKTVALIDNVRDDNYYDFPAASTYIAGFFSSQFNELLDRNVMTIDAYDWAHRTGDNPPDASTADPCTSRPARPNLYEGTFAHEWQHLLHYYTDPFETNWINEGLSDFAQTLVGYVDATKTVDQPGADSHIYCFQGFGTVQTPYNPNPRDCGGAQNSLTLWGEDPNPAAILADYGNAYSMMLYLYDRFGTDFMSALHRDGEFQGVASLAHELQGEGINNPYKVIHQFQSMVLLDKIVGDAKHSIVLGADKRVVTTPSLRSTVNLDNPESYDTPGAAPNGADYVALRGADGKALKGAKLKSLTFDGASTLPTQPLQWTVVSDDPDSPGDPVLWSGNANNLDNSAVTSVTVPTTNPTLTFDAKYGAEATYDFGYVQVSTDGGSTYTSIAGDKTVDGPFGPALNGTTDGFEPHTFDLSAYAGQSVLLSFRYVSDGGVNEGGLLVDDIKVGGTTISDGSSLAPFKSPTEIKPQAVENWNVKLVGIRDGKVPTVLQVEWNGRNHLSLDRRDLLAAIPFDKVVAIVASDDSSELVQQFAPYTLKVNGVTQPGGA
;
A
#
# COMPACT_ATOMS: atom_id res chain seq x y z
N MET A 1 8.53 -11.03 2.67
CA MET A 1 7.96 -11.59 1.44
C MET A 1 7.83 -10.42 0.47
N ARG A 2 7.62 -10.67 -0.80
CA ARG A 2 7.20 -9.68 -1.79
C ARG A 2 5.76 -9.99 -2.13
N GLU A 3 4.95 -8.98 -2.32
CA GLU A 3 3.54 -9.13 -2.67
C GLU A 3 3.27 -8.61 -4.07
N VAL A 4 2.19 -9.08 -4.67
CA VAL A 4 1.68 -8.63 -5.98
C VAL A 4 0.45 -7.80 -5.69
N SER A 5 0.38 -6.57 -6.20
CA SER A 5 -0.84 -5.79 -6.07
C SER A 5 -2.04 -6.58 -6.62
N PRO A 6 -3.17 -6.69 -5.88
CA PRO A 6 -4.36 -7.41 -6.33
C PRO A 6 -4.89 -6.96 -7.70
N ASP A 7 -4.62 -5.70 -8.05
CA ASP A 7 -5.09 -5.07 -9.29
C ASP A 7 -4.03 -4.99 -10.38
N ALA A 8 -2.81 -5.49 -10.11
CA ALA A 8 -1.74 -5.51 -11.11
C ALA A 8 -2.19 -6.23 -12.39
N LYS A 9 -1.91 -5.65 -13.53
CA LYS A 9 -2.19 -6.22 -14.85
C LYS A 9 -0.92 -6.67 -15.53
N PHE A 10 -0.92 -7.92 -15.94
CA PHE A 10 0.22 -8.56 -16.60
C PHE A 10 -0.08 -8.78 -18.07
N SER A 11 0.96 -8.71 -18.90
CA SER A 11 0.84 -8.89 -20.35
C SER A 11 0.28 -10.27 -20.71
N THR A 12 -0.78 -10.29 -21.50
CA THR A 12 -1.43 -11.51 -22.01
C THR A 12 -0.88 -11.96 -23.37
N LYS A 13 0.18 -11.32 -23.90
CA LYS A 13 0.77 -11.64 -25.22
C LYS A 13 1.11 -13.12 -25.39
N GLN A 14 1.53 -13.79 -24.33
CA GLN A 14 1.87 -15.22 -24.34
C GLN A 14 0.63 -16.14 -24.35
N LEU A 15 -0.55 -15.63 -24.05
CA LEU A 15 -1.79 -16.41 -24.04
C LEU A 15 -2.40 -16.60 -25.45
N GLY A 16 -1.89 -15.87 -26.45
CA GLY A 16 -2.44 -15.84 -27.80
C GLY A 16 -3.70 -14.97 -27.92
N SER A 17 -4.45 -15.11 -29.03
CA SER A 17 -5.66 -14.31 -29.22
C SER A 17 -6.70 -14.61 -28.14
N LEU A 18 -7.09 -13.58 -27.39
CA LEU A 18 -8.25 -13.65 -26.50
C LEU A 18 -9.50 -13.81 -27.37
N LYS A 19 -10.22 -14.93 -27.22
CA LYS A 19 -11.50 -15.13 -27.90
C LYS A 19 -12.59 -14.88 -26.88
N ALA A 20 -13.46 -13.90 -27.15
CA ALA A 20 -14.74 -13.86 -26.49
C ALA A 20 -15.47 -15.19 -26.78
N GLN A 21 -15.69 -16.00 -25.74
CA GLN A 21 -16.52 -17.19 -25.87
C GLN A 21 -17.96 -16.73 -26.09
N SER A 22 -18.62 -17.24 -27.11
CA SER A 22 -20.05 -17.04 -27.28
C SER A 22 -20.75 -17.64 -26.03
N ARG A 23 -21.55 -16.81 -25.35
CA ARG A 23 -22.38 -17.22 -24.23
C ARG A 23 -23.16 -18.50 -24.56
N LEU A 24 -22.68 -19.64 -24.12
CA LEU A 24 -23.49 -20.81 -24.00
C LEU A 24 -24.46 -20.56 -22.83
N LYS A 25 -25.76 -20.73 -23.07
CA LYS A 25 -26.78 -20.60 -22.02
C LYS A 25 -26.39 -21.47 -20.84
N ALA A 26 -26.49 -20.90 -19.64
CA ALA A 26 -26.33 -21.62 -18.38
C ALA A 26 -27.10 -22.95 -18.40
N LEU A 27 -26.39 -24.03 -18.60
CA LEU A 27 -26.77 -25.37 -18.21
C LEU A 27 -26.44 -25.49 -16.71
N ALA A 28 -27.17 -26.32 -15.99
CA ALA A 28 -26.99 -26.56 -14.56
C ALA A 28 -25.51 -26.50 -14.14
N ALA A 29 -25.23 -25.94 -12.94
CA ALA A 29 -23.88 -25.76 -12.40
C ALA A 29 -22.95 -26.90 -12.80
N ALA A 30 -21.79 -26.57 -13.39
CA ALA A 30 -20.85 -27.58 -13.86
C ALA A 30 -20.35 -28.37 -12.63
N PRO A 31 -20.30 -29.70 -12.68
CA PRO A 31 -19.86 -30.48 -11.54
C PRO A 31 -18.38 -30.23 -11.25
N THR A 32 -18.02 -30.26 -9.97
CA THR A 32 -16.61 -30.24 -9.51
C THR A 32 -15.82 -31.35 -10.25
N PRO A 33 -14.64 -31.04 -10.83
CA PRO A 33 -13.80 -32.04 -11.47
C PRO A 33 -13.37 -33.13 -10.49
N ALA A 34 -13.14 -34.34 -11.00
CA ALA A 34 -12.63 -35.43 -10.16
C ALA A 34 -11.14 -35.23 -9.83
N VAL A 35 -10.71 -35.59 -8.63
CA VAL A 35 -9.29 -35.63 -8.26
C VAL A 35 -8.49 -36.45 -9.27
N GLY A 36 -7.33 -35.91 -9.69
CA GLY A 36 -6.51 -36.45 -10.78
C GLY A 36 -6.82 -35.86 -12.16
N THR A 37 -7.86 -35.03 -12.28
CA THR A 37 -8.11 -34.27 -13.52
C THR A 37 -6.93 -33.33 -13.81
N GLN A 38 -6.49 -33.26 -15.06
CA GLN A 38 -5.50 -32.31 -15.53
C GLN A 38 -6.16 -31.19 -16.31
N ARG A 39 -5.76 -29.95 -16.02
CA ARG A 39 -6.17 -28.74 -16.74
C ARG A 39 -4.98 -27.79 -16.90
N SER A 40 -5.08 -26.90 -17.90
CA SER A 40 -4.13 -25.81 -18.05
C SER A 40 -4.68 -24.57 -17.36
N TRP A 41 -3.98 -24.08 -16.35
CA TRP A 41 -4.27 -22.84 -15.65
C TRP A 41 -3.26 -21.75 -16.00
N LEU A 42 -3.50 -20.52 -15.53
CA LEU A 42 -2.57 -19.41 -15.63
C LEU A 42 -1.44 -19.56 -14.61
N GLY A 43 -0.25 -19.12 -15.00
CA GLY A 43 0.89 -18.88 -14.13
C GLY A 43 1.37 -17.44 -14.31
N LEU A 44 1.95 -16.87 -13.26
CA LEU A 44 2.54 -15.53 -13.26
C LEU A 44 4.04 -15.62 -13.49
N ASP A 45 4.53 -14.85 -14.45
CA ASP A 45 5.94 -14.48 -14.61
C ASP A 45 6.04 -12.98 -14.26
N ASP A 46 6.13 -12.71 -12.97
CA ASP A 46 6.17 -11.36 -12.41
C ASP A 46 7.44 -10.62 -12.85
N PHE A 47 8.57 -11.32 -12.88
CA PHE A 47 9.85 -10.75 -13.35
C PHE A 47 9.76 -10.16 -14.76
N ASN A 48 9.00 -10.81 -15.66
CA ASN A 48 8.80 -10.36 -17.03
C ASN A 48 7.46 -9.64 -17.26
N GLY A 49 6.65 -9.44 -16.22
CA GLY A 49 5.35 -8.80 -16.32
C GLY A 49 4.35 -9.55 -17.22
N THR A 50 4.39 -10.89 -17.26
CA THR A 50 3.60 -11.67 -18.23
C THR A 50 2.86 -12.83 -17.59
N LEU A 51 1.70 -13.18 -18.18
CA LEU A 51 0.97 -14.40 -17.88
C LEU A 51 1.28 -15.50 -18.89
N TYR A 52 1.40 -16.73 -18.40
CA TYR A 52 1.59 -17.91 -19.24
C TYR A 52 0.64 -19.04 -18.86
N ARG A 53 0.57 -20.10 -19.65
CA ARG A 53 -0.23 -21.29 -19.35
C ARG A 53 0.64 -22.47 -18.99
N LYS A 54 0.16 -23.25 -18.04
CA LYS A 54 0.86 -24.41 -17.49
C LYS A 54 -0.13 -25.51 -17.10
N PRO A 55 0.23 -26.80 -17.25
CA PRO A 55 -0.62 -27.90 -16.79
C PRO A 55 -0.57 -28.04 -15.26
N TYR A 56 -1.75 -28.28 -14.69
CA TYR A 56 -1.95 -28.58 -13.25
C TYR A 56 -2.80 -29.84 -13.11
N THR A 57 -2.55 -30.58 -12.04
CA THR A 57 -3.34 -31.72 -11.62
C THR A 57 -4.16 -31.38 -10.36
N LEU A 58 -5.47 -31.65 -10.37
CA LEU A 58 -6.31 -31.53 -9.19
C LEU A 58 -5.91 -32.56 -8.14
N LYS A 59 -5.44 -32.12 -6.99
CA LYS A 59 -4.93 -32.97 -5.90
C LYS A 59 -5.94 -33.15 -4.75
N GLY A 60 -6.89 -32.25 -4.62
CA GLY A 60 -7.90 -32.36 -3.59
C GLY A 60 -9.06 -31.39 -3.79
N VAL A 61 -10.21 -31.76 -3.22
CA VAL A 61 -11.45 -30.98 -3.26
C VAL A 61 -12.04 -30.95 -1.87
N GLY A 62 -12.29 -29.76 -1.35
CA GLY A 62 -13.00 -29.49 -0.11
C GLY A 62 -14.45 -29.04 -0.37
N ASP A 63 -15.08 -28.57 0.69
CA ASP A 63 -16.44 -28.02 0.58
C ASP A 63 -16.44 -26.66 -0.16
N LYS A 64 -15.40 -25.84 0.03
CA LYS A 64 -15.26 -24.48 -0.53
C LYS A 64 -13.98 -24.25 -1.35
N ILE A 65 -13.18 -25.28 -1.60
CA ILE A 65 -11.89 -25.15 -2.27
C ILE A 65 -11.60 -26.33 -3.22
N GLU A 66 -10.96 -26.02 -4.33
CA GLU A 66 -10.27 -26.96 -5.23
C GLU A 66 -8.78 -26.69 -5.17
N VAL A 67 -7.93 -27.66 -4.87
CA VAL A 67 -6.48 -27.50 -4.81
C VAL A 67 -5.82 -28.16 -6.03
N TRP A 68 -5.25 -27.33 -6.87
CA TRP A 68 -4.55 -27.71 -8.10
C TRP A 68 -3.05 -27.48 -7.91
N VAL A 69 -2.23 -28.48 -8.20
CA VAL A 69 -0.78 -28.40 -8.12
C VAL A 69 -0.21 -28.44 -9.53
N ALA A 70 0.68 -27.51 -9.87
CA ALA A 70 1.37 -27.50 -11.13
C ALA A 70 2.15 -28.81 -11.36
N ASP A 71 2.09 -29.37 -12.56
CA ASP A 71 2.77 -30.62 -12.90
C ASP A 71 4.30 -30.44 -12.95
N ASP A 72 4.77 -29.21 -13.12
CA ASP A 72 6.17 -28.81 -13.05
C ASP A 72 6.33 -27.61 -12.13
N THR A 73 6.97 -27.80 -10.99
CA THR A 73 7.33 -26.78 -9.98
C THR A 73 8.84 -26.58 -9.89
N SER A 74 9.61 -27.05 -10.90
CA SER A 74 11.08 -26.98 -10.88
C SER A 74 11.58 -25.54 -10.98
N PHE A 75 12.75 -25.32 -10.38
CA PHE A 75 13.52 -24.09 -10.57
C PHE A 75 14.27 -24.11 -11.92
N PRO A 76 14.75 -22.96 -12.41
CA PRO A 76 15.58 -22.88 -13.60
C PRO A 76 16.83 -23.76 -13.53
N ALA A 77 17.34 -24.17 -14.69
CA ALA A 77 18.57 -24.95 -14.76
C ALA A 77 19.75 -24.16 -14.18
N GLY A 78 20.44 -24.75 -13.19
CA GLY A 78 21.56 -24.12 -12.51
C GLY A 78 21.21 -23.52 -11.13
N ASP A 79 19.94 -23.46 -10.78
CA ASP A 79 19.52 -23.11 -9.42
C ASP A 79 20.06 -24.14 -8.40
N CYS A 80 20.55 -23.64 -7.28
CA CYS A 80 21.16 -24.47 -6.27
C CYS A 80 20.15 -25.14 -5.32
N ARG A 81 18.88 -24.76 -5.36
CA ARG A 81 17.80 -25.38 -4.57
C ARG A 81 17.40 -26.71 -5.20
N GLY A 82 17.37 -27.76 -4.40
CA GLY A 82 17.03 -29.10 -4.92
C GLY A 82 15.54 -29.27 -5.23
N ALA A 83 15.21 -30.17 -6.16
CA ALA A 83 13.84 -30.47 -6.55
C ALA A 83 12.93 -30.92 -5.38
N ALA A 84 13.50 -31.41 -4.28
CA ALA A 84 12.74 -31.77 -3.07
C ALA A 84 12.11 -30.55 -2.39
N SER A 85 12.61 -29.34 -2.64
CA SER A 85 12.14 -28.12 -2.00
C SER A 85 10.82 -27.58 -2.59
N THR A 86 10.32 -28.16 -3.69
CA THR A 86 9.02 -27.80 -4.29
C THR A 86 8.05 -28.98 -4.34
N VAL A 87 8.32 -30.04 -3.56
CA VAL A 87 7.43 -31.21 -3.48
C VAL A 87 6.26 -30.91 -2.56
N ILE A 88 5.05 -30.98 -3.10
CA ILE A 88 3.80 -30.86 -2.35
C ILE A 88 3.26 -32.25 -2.06
N THR A 89 3.12 -32.58 -0.79
CA THR A 89 2.58 -33.89 -0.35
C THR A 89 1.04 -33.85 -0.26
N GLN A 90 0.40 -35.03 -0.37
CA GLN A 90 -1.05 -35.12 -0.20
C GLN A 90 -1.49 -34.63 1.20
N ALA A 91 -0.71 -34.91 2.24
CA ALA A 91 -1.02 -34.45 3.60
C ALA A 91 -1.05 -32.91 3.72
N GLN A 92 -0.20 -32.19 2.96
CA GLN A 92 -0.21 -30.73 2.91
C GLN A 92 -1.41 -30.18 2.15
N VAL A 93 -1.79 -30.84 1.04
CA VAL A 93 -3.04 -30.52 0.31
C VAL A 93 -4.25 -30.71 1.22
N ASP A 94 -4.35 -31.86 1.89
CA ASP A 94 -5.48 -32.18 2.79
C ASP A 94 -5.53 -31.19 3.97
N ARG A 95 -4.37 -30.76 4.47
CA ARG A 95 -4.28 -29.73 5.50
C ARG A 95 -4.82 -28.38 5.00
N LEU A 96 -4.38 -27.90 3.82
CA LEU A 96 -4.85 -26.63 3.26
C LEU A 96 -6.37 -26.65 3.10
N ILE A 97 -6.93 -27.73 2.55
CA ILE A 97 -8.38 -27.90 2.43
C ILE A 97 -9.06 -27.80 3.81
N SER A 98 -8.56 -28.58 4.78
CA SER A 98 -9.13 -28.58 6.13
C SER A 98 -9.06 -27.21 6.82
N GLN A 99 -7.95 -26.48 6.62
CA GLN A 99 -7.78 -25.14 7.19
C GLN A 99 -8.69 -24.12 6.49
N PHE A 100 -8.81 -24.20 5.17
CA PHE A 100 -9.70 -23.30 4.44
C PHE A 100 -11.17 -23.54 4.82
N ASP A 101 -11.67 -24.74 4.64
CA ASP A 101 -13.08 -25.07 4.88
C ASP A 101 -13.49 -24.92 6.36
N GLY A 102 -12.58 -25.24 7.29
CA GLY A 102 -12.90 -25.28 8.73
C GLY A 102 -12.51 -24.04 9.52
N ASN A 103 -11.65 -23.16 8.99
CA ASN A 103 -11.14 -22.01 9.72
C ASN A 103 -11.20 -20.70 8.91
N MET A 104 -10.51 -20.62 7.74
CA MET A 104 -10.44 -19.38 6.97
C MET A 104 -11.80 -18.98 6.43
N TYR A 105 -12.40 -19.80 5.57
CA TYR A 105 -13.69 -19.52 4.92
C TYR A 105 -14.77 -19.08 5.92
N PRO A 106 -15.11 -19.85 6.98
CA PRO A 106 -16.19 -19.45 7.89
C PRO A 106 -15.90 -18.19 8.69
N LYS A 107 -14.66 -17.91 9.08
CA LYS A 107 -14.32 -16.71 9.84
C LYS A 107 -14.29 -15.47 8.98
N GLU A 108 -13.65 -15.55 7.84
CA GLU A 108 -13.48 -14.40 6.95
C GLU A 108 -14.78 -14.02 6.26
N THR A 109 -15.59 -15.01 5.79
CA THR A 109 -16.92 -14.68 5.25
C THR A 109 -17.87 -14.10 6.30
N ALA A 110 -17.76 -14.52 7.56
CA ALA A 110 -18.54 -13.94 8.64
C ALA A 110 -18.12 -12.50 8.97
N THR A 111 -16.83 -12.19 8.81
CA THR A 111 -16.27 -10.87 9.14
C THR A 111 -16.34 -9.92 7.95
N PHE A 112 -15.93 -10.35 6.77
CA PHE A 112 -15.78 -9.51 5.59
C PHE A 112 -17.00 -9.64 4.65
N SER A 113 -16.94 -10.54 3.69
CA SER A 113 -17.99 -10.74 2.69
C SER A 113 -17.95 -12.17 2.14
N THR A 114 -18.88 -12.50 1.27
CA THR A 114 -18.89 -13.77 0.52
C THR A 114 -18.68 -13.45 -0.96
N PRO A 115 -17.72 -14.08 -1.64
CA PRO A 115 -17.50 -13.81 -3.04
C PRO A 115 -18.67 -14.34 -3.89
N PRO A 116 -18.94 -13.74 -5.06
CA PRO A 116 -19.93 -14.29 -5.99
C PRO A 116 -19.47 -15.63 -6.56
N ASP A 117 -20.43 -16.48 -6.93
CA ASP A 117 -20.15 -17.72 -7.64
C ASP A 117 -19.58 -17.41 -9.04
N ARG A 118 -18.44 -18.04 -9.36
CA ARG A 118 -17.80 -17.99 -10.67
C ARG A 118 -17.52 -19.42 -11.15
N ASP A 119 -18.21 -19.88 -12.17
CA ASP A 119 -18.21 -21.28 -12.60
C ASP A 119 -17.35 -21.58 -13.87
N GLY A 120 -16.66 -20.57 -14.40
CA GLY A 120 -15.78 -20.69 -15.57
C GLY A 120 -16.50 -20.67 -16.92
N THR A 121 -17.84 -20.54 -16.96
CA THR A 121 -18.59 -20.57 -18.21
C THR A 121 -18.42 -19.30 -19.07
N ASN A 122 -18.01 -18.19 -18.45
CA ASN A 122 -17.76 -16.91 -19.12
C ASN A 122 -16.27 -16.59 -19.26
N ALA A 123 -15.38 -17.58 -19.12
CA ALA A 123 -13.94 -17.37 -19.24
C ALA A 123 -13.57 -16.65 -20.55
N GLN A 124 -12.73 -15.63 -20.45
CA GLN A 124 -12.32 -14.78 -21.59
C GLN A 124 -11.24 -15.43 -22.44
N ILE A 125 -10.55 -16.43 -21.91
CA ILE A 125 -9.49 -17.17 -22.61
C ILE A 125 -9.93 -18.59 -22.93
N SER A 126 -9.33 -19.17 -23.98
CA SER A 126 -9.65 -20.55 -24.40
C SER A 126 -9.15 -21.57 -23.36
N GLY A 127 -9.94 -22.58 -23.06
CA GLY A 127 -9.63 -23.64 -22.10
C GLY A 127 -10.89 -24.19 -21.47
N ASP A 128 -10.75 -25.19 -20.60
CA ASP A 128 -11.83 -25.69 -19.74
C ASP A 128 -11.55 -25.26 -18.30
N TYR A 129 -12.28 -24.25 -17.85
CA TYR A 129 -12.22 -23.70 -16.48
C TYR A 129 -13.51 -23.97 -15.71
N THR A 130 -14.44 -24.74 -16.32
CA THR A 130 -15.76 -24.97 -15.73
C THR A 130 -15.65 -25.82 -14.46
N GLY A 131 -16.45 -25.48 -13.46
CA GLY A 131 -16.50 -26.16 -12.17
C GLY A 131 -17.58 -25.59 -11.27
N ASP A 132 -17.59 -26.04 -10.02
CA ASP A 132 -18.49 -25.53 -9.00
C ASP A 132 -18.11 -24.08 -8.67
N GLY A 133 -18.99 -23.14 -8.98
CA GLY A 133 -18.76 -21.70 -8.81
C GLY A 133 -18.61 -21.25 -7.36
N ASP A 134 -19.14 -22.03 -6.42
CA ASP A 134 -19.05 -21.80 -4.97
C ASP A 134 -17.67 -22.18 -4.38
N LYS A 135 -16.74 -22.69 -5.22
CA LYS A 135 -15.41 -23.10 -4.77
C LYS A 135 -14.32 -22.16 -5.25
N THR A 136 -13.45 -21.81 -4.31
CA THR A 136 -12.18 -21.13 -4.60
C THR A 136 -11.20 -22.11 -5.26
N VAL A 137 -10.54 -21.69 -6.32
CA VAL A 137 -9.47 -22.43 -6.99
C VAL A 137 -8.14 -21.99 -6.39
N ALA A 138 -7.49 -22.88 -5.66
CA ALA A 138 -6.13 -22.70 -5.17
C ALA A 138 -5.15 -23.33 -6.16
N LEU A 139 -4.30 -22.51 -6.76
CA LEU A 139 -3.19 -22.93 -7.63
C LEU A 139 -1.91 -22.97 -6.80
N ILE A 140 -1.23 -24.11 -6.76
CA ILE A 140 0.09 -24.23 -6.15
C ILE A 140 1.11 -24.32 -7.28
N ASP A 141 1.94 -23.28 -7.39
CA ASP A 141 2.95 -23.14 -8.46
C ASP A 141 4.24 -22.55 -7.90
N ASN A 142 5.35 -22.72 -8.59
CA ASN A 142 6.58 -21.98 -8.33
C ASN A 142 6.49 -20.66 -9.12
N VAL A 143 6.17 -19.57 -8.42
CA VAL A 143 5.96 -18.25 -9.03
C VAL A 143 7.25 -17.75 -9.64
N ARG A 144 7.18 -17.20 -10.85
CA ARG A 144 8.37 -16.71 -11.56
C ARG A 144 8.64 -15.25 -11.24
N ASP A 145 9.26 -15.02 -10.10
CA ASP A 145 9.72 -13.74 -9.62
C ASP A 145 11.26 -13.58 -9.70
N ASP A 146 11.81 -12.52 -9.12
CA ASP A 146 13.28 -12.33 -9.03
C ASP A 146 13.96 -13.50 -8.33
N ASN A 147 13.33 -14.02 -7.26
CA ASN A 147 13.86 -15.17 -6.51
C ASN A 147 13.91 -16.45 -7.34
N TYR A 148 12.94 -16.64 -8.22
CA TYR A 148 12.93 -17.77 -9.15
C TYR A 148 14.11 -17.72 -10.12
N TYR A 149 14.48 -16.53 -10.63
CA TYR A 149 15.50 -16.37 -11.66
C TYR A 149 16.91 -16.13 -11.13
N ASP A 150 17.07 -15.48 -9.98
CA ASP A 150 18.38 -15.01 -9.48
C ASP A 150 18.67 -15.39 -8.02
N PHE A 151 18.21 -16.55 -7.56
CA PHE A 151 18.56 -17.07 -6.24
C PHE A 151 20.03 -17.54 -6.20
N PRO A 152 20.84 -17.23 -5.15
CA PRO A 152 20.44 -16.61 -3.88
C PRO A 152 20.61 -15.08 -3.80
N ALA A 153 20.94 -14.39 -4.89
CA ALA A 153 21.10 -12.94 -4.86
C ALA A 153 19.75 -12.26 -4.54
N ALA A 154 18.68 -12.66 -5.21
CA ALA A 154 17.33 -12.30 -4.84
C ALA A 154 16.77 -13.30 -3.81
N SER A 155 16.73 -12.90 -2.55
CA SER A 155 16.32 -13.78 -1.45
C SER A 155 14.85 -13.64 -1.04
N THR A 156 14.18 -12.56 -1.47
CA THR A 156 12.75 -12.31 -1.24
C THR A 156 11.95 -12.92 -2.37
N TYR A 157 10.80 -13.54 -2.08
CA TYR A 157 9.95 -14.19 -3.07
C TYR A 157 8.48 -13.91 -2.80
N ILE A 158 7.65 -14.10 -3.83
CA ILE A 158 6.19 -14.00 -3.74
C ILE A 158 5.67 -15.32 -3.17
N ALA A 159 5.17 -15.29 -1.93
CA ALA A 159 4.69 -16.49 -1.23
C ALA A 159 3.28 -16.92 -1.70
N GLY A 160 2.53 -16.01 -2.23
CA GLY A 160 1.21 -16.18 -2.80
C GLY A 160 0.72 -14.86 -3.36
N PHE A 161 -0.39 -14.90 -4.09
CA PHE A 161 -1.05 -13.71 -4.57
C PHE A 161 -2.50 -13.99 -4.96
N PHE A 162 -3.35 -12.99 -4.80
CA PHE A 162 -4.60 -12.81 -5.50
C PHE A 162 -4.37 -11.91 -6.74
N SER A 163 -5.09 -12.14 -7.82
CA SER A 163 -5.12 -11.26 -8.98
C SER A 163 -6.53 -11.17 -9.54
N SER A 164 -7.08 -9.96 -9.56
CA SER A 164 -8.36 -9.66 -10.19
C SER A 164 -8.36 -10.07 -11.67
N GLN A 165 -7.23 -9.91 -12.36
CA GLN A 165 -7.07 -10.31 -13.76
C GLN A 165 -7.23 -11.82 -13.96
N PHE A 166 -6.75 -12.66 -13.02
CA PHE A 166 -6.99 -14.11 -13.11
C PHE A 166 -8.48 -14.42 -13.00
N ASN A 167 -9.17 -13.79 -12.04
CA ASN A 167 -10.61 -14.01 -11.87
C ASN A 167 -11.40 -13.60 -13.12
N GLU A 168 -11.06 -12.46 -13.72
CA GLU A 168 -11.73 -11.97 -14.94
C GLU A 168 -11.46 -12.87 -16.17
N LEU A 169 -10.20 -13.27 -16.38
CA LEU A 169 -9.83 -14.09 -17.52
C LEU A 169 -10.39 -15.51 -17.44
N LEU A 170 -10.47 -16.09 -16.23
CA LEU A 170 -10.85 -17.47 -15.99
C LEU A 170 -12.32 -17.64 -15.61
N ASP A 171 -12.99 -16.56 -15.22
CA ASP A 171 -14.35 -16.58 -14.63
C ASP A 171 -14.43 -17.53 -13.42
N ARG A 172 -13.38 -17.53 -12.58
CA ARG A 172 -13.27 -18.32 -11.35
C ARG A 172 -12.71 -17.44 -10.23
N ASN A 173 -13.01 -17.79 -8.98
CA ASN A 173 -12.33 -17.24 -7.82
C ASN A 173 -11.01 -17.98 -7.63
N VAL A 174 -9.90 -17.35 -7.99
CA VAL A 174 -8.57 -17.99 -8.09
C VAL A 174 -7.58 -17.33 -7.16
N MET A 175 -6.78 -18.15 -6.48
CA MET A 175 -5.62 -17.72 -5.71
C MET A 175 -4.43 -18.60 -6.02
N THR A 176 -3.23 -18.04 -5.97
CA THR A 176 -1.99 -18.77 -6.19
C THR A 176 -1.13 -18.75 -4.94
N ILE A 177 -0.57 -19.91 -4.57
CA ILE A 177 0.41 -20.07 -3.48
C ILE A 177 1.68 -20.65 -4.07
N ASP A 178 2.83 -20.12 -3.64
CA ASP A 178 4.12 -20.60 -4.09
C ASP A 178 4.41 -22.01 -3.58
N ALA A 179 5.10 -22.81 -4.40
CA ALA A 179 5.40 -24.21 -4.10
C ALA A 179 6.65 -24.41 -3.24
N TYR A 180 7.41 -23.32 -2.96
CA TYR A 180 8.71 -23.44 -2.30
C TYR A 180 8.60 -23.86 -0.84
N ASP A 181 9.24 -24.95 -0.48
CA ASP A 181 9.57 -25.38 0.88
C ASP A 181 8.37 -25.55 1.84
N TRP A 182 7.28 -26.12 1.36
CA TRP A 182 6.09 -26.38 2.16
C TRP A 182 6.36 -27.20 3.43
N ALA A 183 7.38 -28.05 3.43
CA ALA A 183 7.74 -28.86 4.58
C ALA A 183 8.13 -28.05 5.82
N HIS A 184 8.70 -26.85 5.62
CA HIS A 184 9.17 -25.97 6.69
C HIS A 184 8.29 -24.71 6.86
N ARG A 185 7.21 -24.58 6.08
CA ARG A 185 6.39 -23.36 5.98
C ARG A 185 4.89 -23.57 6.22
N THR A 186 4.46 -24.80 6.43
CA THR A 186 3.07 -25.15 6.74
C THR A 186 2.94 -25.77 8.12
N GLY A 187 1.81 -25.52 8.77
CA GLY A 187 1.50 -26.03 10.10
C GLY A 187 2.12 -25.25 11.25
N ASP A 188 1.65 -25.56 12.46
CA ASP A 188 2.01 -24.79 13.67
C ASP A 188 3.45 -25.05 14.14
N ASN A 189 4.04 -26.19 13.82
CA ASN A 189 5.36 -26.61 14.29
C ASN A 189 6.14 -27.32 13.17
N PRO A 190 6.45 -26.62 12.06
CA PRO A 190 7.28 -27.21 11.02
C PRO A 190 8.70 -27.45 11.53
N PRO A 191 9.43 -28.42 10.96
CA PRO A 191 10.82 -28.65 11.34
C PRO A 191 11.70 -27.44 10.99
N ASP A 192 12.75 -27.20 11.79
CA ASP A 192 13.78 -26.21 11.47
C ASP A 192 15.02 -26.92 10.91
N ALA A 193 15.45 -26.53 9.73
CA ALA A 193 16.66 -27.02 9.07
C ALA A 193 17.53 -25.85 8.59
N SER A 194 17.68 -24.83 9.45
CA SER A 194 18.50 -23.65 9.18
C SER A 194 19.97 -24.01 9.02
N THR A 195 20.63 -23.48 7.99
CA THR A 195 22.07 -23.60 7.76
C THR A 195 22.65 -22.24 7.36
N ALA A 196 23.99 -22.14 7.31
CA ALA A 196 24.67 -20.93 6.83
C ALA A 196 24.66 -20.80 5.29
N ASP A 197 24.36 -21.88 4.58
CA ASP A 197 24.29 -21.91 3.12
C ASP A 197 22.83 -21.65 2.68
N PRO A 198 22.55 -20.56 1.97
CA PRO A 198 21.20 -20.23 1.51
C PRO A 198 20.59 -21.32 0.62
N CYS A 199 21.39 -22.05 -0.14
CA CYS A 199 20.92 -23.12 -1.02
C CYS A 199 20.30 -24.30 -0.26
N THR A 200 20.75 -24.55 0.97
CA THR A 200 20.32 -25.68 1.80
C THR A 200 19.56 -25.25 3.07
N SER A 201 19.59 -23.98 3.41
CA SER A 201 18.90 -23.46 4.61
C SER A 201 17.37 -23.51 4.43
N ARG A 202 16.70 -24.13 5.41
CA ARG A 202 15.24 -24.27 5.46
C ARG A 202 14.75 -23.94 6.87
N PRO A 203 14.73 -22.64 7.23
CA PRO A 203 14.23 -22.21 8.53
C PRO A 203 12.75 -22.50 8.70
N ALA A 204 12.35 -22.89 9.89
CA ALA A 204 10.95 -23.07 10.23
C ALA A 204 10.19 -21.74 10.12
N ARG A 205 9.07 -21.77 9.40
CA ARG A 205 8.13 -20.66 9.24
C ARG A 205 6.70 -21.16 9.53
N PRO A 206 6.30 -21.23 10.81
CA PRO A 206 4.99 -21.77 11.18
C PRO A 206 3.84 -21.03 10.48
N ASN A 207 2.92 -21.80 9.90
CA ASN A 207 1.70 -21.32 9.24
C ASN A 207 1.92 -20.23 8.17
N LEU A 208 3.11 -20.16 7.54
CA LEU A 208 3.39 -19.12 6.55
C LEU A 208 2.38 -19.18 5.40
N TYR A 209 2.21 -20.35 4.79
CA TYR A 209 1.32 -20.48 3.63
C TYR A 209 -0.16 -20.46 4.00
N GLU A 210 -0.52 -20.92 5.18
CA GLU A 210 -1.88 -20.74 5.69
C GLU A 210 -2.18 -19.26 5.95
N GLY A 211 -1.22 -18.52 6.51
CA GLY A 211 -1.35 -17.07 6.73
C GLY A 211 -1.43 -16.30 5.42
N THR A 212 -0.51 -16.58 4.48
CA THR A 212 -0.54 -15.98 3.14
C THR A 212 -1.87 -16.27 2.43
N PHE A 213 -2.38 -17.51 2.53
CA PHE A 213 -3.67 -17.84 1.90
C PHE A 213 -4.84 -17.03 2.48
N ALA A 214 -4.86 -16.82 3.79
CA ALA A 214 -5.87 -15.99 4.45
C ALA A 214 -5.75 -14.51 4.03
N HIS A 215 -4.53 -13.98 3.95
CA HIS A 215 -4.24 -12.64 3.47
C HIS A 215 -4.77 -12.43 2.04
N GLU A 216 -4.37 -13.29 1.12
CA GLU A 216 -4.76 -13.18 -0.29
C GLU A 216 -6.26 -13.41 -0.51
N TRP A 217 -6.86 -14.26 0.33
CA TRP A 217 -8.30 -14.50 0.23
C TRP A 217 -9.11 -13.30 0.73
N GLN A 218 -8.61 -12.54 1.69
CA GLN A 218 -9.22 -11.27 2.07
C GLN A 218 -9.20 -10.26 0.91
N HIS A 219 -8.09 -10.17 0.14
CA HIS A 219 -8.05 -9.35 -1.08
C HIS A 219 -9.11 -9.78 -2.10
N LEU A 220 -9.30 -11.09 -2.31
CA LEU A 220 -10.34 -11.59 -3.20
C LEU A 220 -11.73 -11.16 -2.73
N LEU A 221 -12.01 -11.19 -1.43
CA LEU A 221 -13.28 -10.74 -0.88
C LEU A 221 -13.44 -9.22 -1.06
N HIS A 222 -12.38 -8.45 -0.81
CA HIS A 222 -12.38 -6.99 -0.90
C HIS A 222 -12.60 -6.51 -2.33
N TYR A 223 -11.98 -7.16 -3.30
CA TYR A 223 -12.17 -6.86 -4.72
C TYR A 223 -13.66 -6.85 -5.14
N TYR A 224 -14.50 -7.68 -4.53
CA TYR A 224 -15.95 -7.71 -4.83
C TYR A 224 -16.78 -6.70 -4.05
N THR A 225 -16.24 -6.06 -3.06
CA THR A 225 -16.95 -5.06 -2.24
C THR A 225 -16.48 -3.66 -2.53
N ASP A 226 -15.18 -3.43 -2.53
CA ASP A 226 -14.55 -2.16 -2.89
C ASP A 226 -13.22 -2.38 -3.63
N PRO A 227 -13.24 -2.49 -4.97
CA PRO A 227 -12.03 -2.66 -5.78
C PRO A 227 -11.14 -1.41 -5.85
N PHE A 228 -11.58 -0.27 -5.32
CA PHE A 228 -10.87 1.01 -5.38
C PHE A 228 -10.36 1.49 -4.03
N GLU A 229 -10.44 0.65 -3.00
CA GLU A 229 -9.97 1.01 -1.68
C GLU A 229 -8.45 1.28 -1.66
N THR A 230 -8.03 2.21 -0.79
CA THR A 230 -6.62 2.58 -0.63
C THR A 230 -5.77 1.43 -0.08
N ASN A 231 -4.48 1.43 -0.43
CA ASN A 231 -3.55 0.36 -0.04
C ASN A 231 -3.52 0.13 1.47
N TRP A 232 -3.52 1.19 2.29
CA TRP A 232 -3.41 1.01 3.74
C TRP A 232 -4.63 0.33 4.38
N ILE A 233 -5.85 0.52 3.84
CA ILE A 233 -7.02 -0.22 4.30
C ILE A 233 -7.01 -1.64 3.73
N ASN A 234 -6.76 -1.78 2.44
CA ASN A 234 -6.79 -3.05 1.74
C ASN A 234 -5.75 -4.02 2.33
N GLU A 235 -4.49 -3.64 2.38
CA GLU A 235 -3.40 -4.46 2.94
C GLU A 235 -3.50 -4.63 4.45
N GLY A 236 -3.94 -3.58 5.15
CA GLY A 236 -4.16 -3.66 6.59
C GLY A 236 -5.23 -4.69 6.98
N LEU A 237 -6.34 -4.76 6.23
CA LEU A 237 -7.39 -5.78 6.43
C LEU A 237 -6.90 -7.18 6.08
N SER A 238 -6.05 -7.32 5.07
CA SER A 238 -5.48 -8.60 4.65
C SER A 238 -4.49 -9.14 5.68
N ASP A 239 -3.62 -8.30 6.23
CA ASP A 239 -2.76 -8.68 7.35
C ASP A 239 -3.58 -8.98 8.62
N PHE A 240 -4.63 -8.20 8.89
CA PHE A 240 -5.56 -8.49 9.99
C PHE A 240 -6.25 -9.85 9.84
N ALA A 241 -6.59 -10.28 8.63
CA ALA A 241 -7.19 -11.58 8.37
C ALA A 241 -6.32 -12.73 8.91
N GLN A 242 -5.00 -12.64 8.80
CA GLN A 242 -4.08 -13.64 9.35
C GLN A 242 -4.21 -13.79 10.88
N THR A 243 -4.39 -12.67 11.60
CA THR A 243 -4.68 -12.69 13.05
C THR A 243 -6.09 -13.19 13.34
N LEU A 244 -7.08 -12.77 12.57
CA LEU A 244 -8.49 -13.20 12.71
C LEU A 244 -8.62 -14.73 12.66
N VAL A 245 -7.93 -15.37 11.74
CA VAL A 245 -7.93 -16.82 11.59
C VAL A 245 -6.93 -17.54 12.52
N GLY A 246 -6.03 -16.81 13.18
CA GLY A 246 -5.14 -17.30 14.23
C GLY A 246 -3.80 -17.84 13.74
N TYR A 247 -3.32 -17.46 12.55
CA TYR A 247 -2.01 -17.86 12.04
C TYR A 247 -0.89 -16.92 12.46
N VAL A 248 -1.18 -15.65 12.67
CA VAL A 248 -0.24 -14.65 13.18
C VAL A 248 -0.66 -14.19 14.58
N ASP A 249 0.30 -14.18 15.49
CA ASP A 249 0.18 -13.61 16.83
C ASP A 249 0.97 -12.28 16.87
N ALA A 250 0.27 -11.19 16.60
CA ALA A 250 0.86 -9.86 16.55
C ALA A 250 1.37 -9.33 17.91
N THR A 251 1.13 -10.06 19.01
CA THR A 251 1.72 -9.72 20.31
C THR A 251 3.19 -10.11 20.44
N LYS A 252 3.73 -10.87 19.49
CA LYS A 252 5.12 -11.32 19.49
C LYS A 252 6.06 -10.21 19.04
N THR A 253 7.19 -10.12 19.73
CA THR A 253 8.24 -9.15 19.47
C THR A 253 9.43 -9.80 18.74
N VAL A 254 10.32 -9.03 18.13
CA VAL A 254 11.44 -9.49 17.30
C VAL A 254 12.36 -10.53 17.98
N ASP A 255 12.31 -10.64 19.29
CA ASP A 255 13.06 -11.61 20.11
C ASP A 255 12.26 -12.90 20.41
N GLN A 256 11.11 -13.10 19.79
CA GLN A 256 10.23 -14.25 19.97
C GLN A 256 10.01 -15.03 18.67
N PRO A 257 9.79 -16.36 18.75
CA PRO A 257 9.54 -17.17 17.56
C PRO A 257 8.17 -16.80 16.93
N GLY A 258 8.15 -16.63 15.61
CA GLY A 258 6.96 -16.27 14.86
C GLY A 258 6.55 -14.80 15.03
N ALA A 259 7.50 -13.91 15.35
CA ALA A 259 7.29 -12.47 15.26
C ALA A 259 7.03 -12.08 13.80
N ASP A 260 6.02 -11.26 13.60
CA ASP A 260 5.65 -10.77 12.30
C ASP A 260 6.63 -9.70 11.79
N SER A 261 7.06 -9.82 10.52
CA SER A 261 8.07 -8.91 9.97
C SER A 261 7.51 -7.52 9.65
N HIS A 262 6.26 -7.40 9.27
CA HIS A 262 5.63 -6.12 9.01
C HIS A 262 5.60 -5.28 10.28
N ILE A 263 5.12 -5.87 11.37
CA ILE A 263 5.03 -5.20 12.68
C ILE A 263 6.40 -4.80 13.22
N TYR A 264 7.41 -5.70 13.22
CA TYR A 264 8.70 -5.32 13.79
C TYR A 264 9.49 -4.33 12.90
N CYS A 265 9.28 -4.33 11.58
CA CYS A 265 9.84 -3.32 10.68
C CYS A 265 9.22 -1.95 11.00
N PHE A 266 7.91 -1.83 11.06
CA PHE A 266 7.22 -0.60 11.47
C PHE A 266 7.66 -0.10 12.85
N GLN A 267 7.89 -1.00 13.80
CA GLN A 267 8.41 -0.62 15.12
C GLN A 267 9.90 -0.24 15.13
N GLY A 268 10.60 -0.34 13.99
CA GLY A 268 12.03 -0.01 13.83
C GLY A 268 12.99 -1.06 14.40
N PHE A 269 12.59 -2.32 14.48
CA PHE A 269 13.44 -3.42 14.97
C PHE A 269 14.04 -4.28 13.87
N GLY A 270 13.88 -3.93 12.59
CA GLY A 270 14.42 -4.69 11.46
C GLY A 270 15.94 -4.88 11.51
N THR A 271 16.67 -3.86 11.99
CA THR A 271 18.13 -3.89 12.14
C THR A 271 18.61 -4.63 13.38
N VAL A 272 17.72 -5.08 14.27
CA VAL A 272 18.07 -5.77 15.51
C VAL A 272 18.26 -7.25 15.25
N GLN A 273 19.51 -7.74 15.44
CA GLN A 273 19.82 -9.16 15.32
C GLN A 273 19.31 -9.95 16.52
N THR A 274 18.49 -10.97 16.24
CA THR A 274 17.98 -11.94 17.22
C THR A 274 18.06 -13.35 16.63
N PRO A 275 17.84 -14.40 17.40
CA PRO A 275 17.70 -15.74 16.83
C PRO A 275 16.55 -15.87 15.81
N TYR A 276 15.55 -15.01 15.88
CA TYR A 276 14.36 -15.00 15.01
C TYR A 276 14.41 -13.94 13.91
N ASN A 277 15.37 -13.01 13.98
CA ASN A 277 15.79 -12.11 12.92
C ASN A 277 17.30 -12.30 12.68
N PRO A 278 17.72 -13.42 12.07
CA PRO A 278 19.13 -13.74 11.91
C PRO A 278 19.82 -12.89 10.83
N ASN A 279 19.06 -12.31 9.90
CA ASN A 279 19.54 -11.47 8.82
C ASN A 279 18.96 -10.05 8.97
N PRO A 280 19.43 -9.28 9.97
CA PRO A 280 18.91 -7.96 10.22
C PRO A 280 19.17 -7.04 9.01
N ARG A 281 18.16 -6.25 8.66
CA ARG A 281 18.25 -5.26 7.59
C ARG A 281 17.42 -4.04 7.97
N ASP A 282 17.73 -2.93 7.37
CA ASP A 282 16.83 -1.79 7.39
C ASP A 282 15.59 -2.13 6.57
N CYS A 283 14.44 -1.99 7.18
CA CYS A 283 13.13 -2.23 6.58
C CYS A 283 12.10 -1.21 7.07
N GLY A 284 12.56 0.04 7.27
CA GLY A 284 11.75 1.15 7.72
C GLY A 284 11.64 1.28 9.24
N GLY A 285 10.73 2.09 9.69
CA GLY A 285 10.53 2.41 11.09
C GLY A 285 9.20 3.11 11.37
N ALA A 286 9.05 3.63 12.58
CA ALA A 286 7.82 4.22 13.03
C ALA A 286 7.53 5.63 12.46
N GLN A 287 8.54 6.30 11.87
CA GLN A 287 8.32 7.45 11.01
C GLN A 287 7.83 6.96 9.64
N ASN A 288 6.57 6.62 9.58
CA ASN A 288 5.96 6.04 8.40
C ASN A 288 4.59 6.70 8.20
N SER A 289 4.27 7.06 6.97
CA SER A 289 2.94 7.52 6.62
C SER A 289 1.94 6.38 6.77
N LEU A 290 0.73 6.69 7.20
CA LEU A 290 -0.37 5.71 7.12
C LEU A 290 -0.90 5.58 5.69
N THR A 291 -0.81 6.63 4.90
CA THR A 291 -1.52 6.76 3.62
C THR A 291 -0.61 6.77 2.40
N LEU A 292 0.69 7.10 2.53
CA LEU A 292 1.67 6.88 1.46
C LEU A 292 2.08 5.40 1.44
N TRP A 293 2.41 4.90 0.26
CA TRP A 293 2.71 3.49 0.07
C TRP A 293 3.91 3.31 -0.88
N GLY A 294 4.99 2.71 -0.37
CA GLY A 294 6.20 2.44 -1.16
C GLY A 294 6.99 3.70 -1.56
N GLU A 295 6.85 4.81 -0.82
CA GLU A 295 7.53 6.08 -1.11
C GLU A 295 9.00 6.08 -0.73
N ASP A 296 9.44 5.20 0.17
CA ASP A 296 10.83 5.10 0.59
C ASP A 296 11.69 4.50 -0.54
N PRO A 297 12.83 5.13 -0.88
CA PRO A 297 13.75 4.59 -1.88
C PRO A 297 14.38 3.24 -1.50
N ASN A 298 14.34 2.84 -0.21
CA ASN A 298 14.68 1.49 0.23
C ASN A 298 13.50 0.53 0.00
N PRO A 299 13.54 -0.39 -0.98
CA PRO A 299 12.39 -1.26 -1.27
C PRO A 299 11.97 -2.15 -0.09
N ALA A 300 12.85 -2.37 0.90
CA ALA A 300 12.50 -3.15 2.08
C ALA A 300 11.65 -2.37 3.09
N ALA A 301 11.63 -1.03 3.01
CA ALA A 301 10.87 -0.18 3.92
C ALA A 301 9.35 -0.32 3.73
N ILE A 302 8.89 -0.81 2.58
CA ILE A 302 7.47 -1.15 2.35
C ILE A 302 6.92 -2.09 3.43
N LEU A 303 7.76 -2.91 4.08
CA LEU A 303 7.31 -3.75 5.19
C LEU A 303 6.84 -2.92 6.40
N ALA A 304 7.33 -1.69 6.54
CA ALA A 304 6.82 -0.78 7.57
C ALA A 304 5.46 -0.19 7.20
N ASP A 305 5.15 0.01 5.91
CA ASP A 305 3.82 0.43 5.44
C ASP A 305 2.79 -0.64 5.83
N TYR A 306 3.06 -1.90 5.47
CA TYR A 306 2.24 -3.05 5.91
C TYR A 306 2.06 -3.07 7.44
N GLY A 307 3.16 -2.93 8.18
CA GLY A 307 3.13 -2.97 9.65
C GLY A 307 2.35 -1.82 10.29
N ASN A 308 2.39 -0.62 9.68
CA ASN A 308 1.60 0.53 10.09
C ASN A 308 0.09 0.26 9.88
N ALA A 309 -0.27 -0.13 8.67
CA ALA A 309 -1.63 -0.46 8.27
C ALA A 309 -2.21 -1.62 9.12
N TYR A 310 -1.46 -2.70 9.27
CA TYR A 310 -1.82 -3.84 10.11
C TYR A 310 -2.04 -3.44 11.57
N SER A 311 -1.11 -2.65 12.14
CA SER A 311 -1.23 -2.14 13.51
C SER A 311 -2.47 -1.27 13.68
N MET A 312 -2.84 -0.47 12.66
CA MET A 312 -4.06 0.33 12.65
C MET A 312 -5.31 -0.55 12.65
N MET A 313 -5.36 -1.61 11.85
CA MET A 313 -6.51 -2.53 11.83
C MET A 313 -6.70 -3.27 13.16
N LEU A 314 -5.60 -3.74 13.78
CA LEU A 314 -5.66 -4.33 15.13
C LEU A 314 -6.16 -3.32 16.17
N TYR A 315 -5.72 -2.07 16.07
CA TYR A 315 -6.18 -0.98 16.92
C TYR A 315 -7.68 -0.71 16.76
N LEU A 316 -8.18 -0.67 15.53
CA LEU A 316 -9.61 -0.47 15.22
C LEU A 316 -10.44 -1.66 15.73
N TYR A 317 -10.00 -2.89 15.46
CA TYR A 317 -10.66 -4.11 15.91
C TYR A 317 -10.83 -4.16 17.43
N ASP A 318 -9.76 -3.89 18.19
CA ASP A 318 -9.80 -3.92 19.65
C ASP A 318 -10.67 -2.81 20.27
N ARG A 319 -11.01 -1.77 19.52
CA ARG A 319 -11.86 -0.66 19.97
C ARG A 319 -13.31 -0.80 19.56
N PHE A 320 -13.54 -1.20 18.34
CA PHE A 320 -14.86 -1.14 17.71
C PHE A 320 -15.41 -2.52 17.38
N GLY A 321 -14.56 -3.55 17.38
CA GLY A 321 -14.99 -4.94 17.18
C GLY A 321 -15.22 -5.33 15.73
N THR A 322 -15.72 -6.56 15.55
CA THR A 322 -15.88 -7.19 14.24
C THR A 322 -16.86 -6.45 13.33
N ASP A 323 -17.95 -5.92 13.88
CA ASP A 323 -18.98 -5.23 13.08
C ASP A 323 -18.40 -3.98 12.39
N PHE A 324 -17.51 -3.25 13.06
CA PHE A 324 -16.81 -2.13 12.48
C PHE A 324 -15.85 -2.56 11.36
N MET A 325 -15.09 -3.65 11.57
CA MET A 325 -14.20 -4.18 10.53
C MET A 325 -15.00 -4.66 9.31
N SER A 326 -16.18 -5.24 9.54
CA SER A 326 -17.11 -5.63 8.49
C SER A 326 -17.64 -4.43 7.69
N ALA A 327 -17.97 -3.34 8.38
CA ALA A 327 -18.48 -2.13 7.76
C ALA A 327 -17.39 -1.48 6.91
N LEU A 328 -16.17 -1.32 7.47
CA LEU A 328 -15.02 -0.76 6.75
C LEU A 328 -14.66 -1.56 5.48
N HIS A 329 -14.69 -2.90 5.54
CA HIS A 329 -14.45 -3.75 4.38
C HIS A 329 -15.53 -3.60 3.29
N ARG A 330 -16.75 -3.19 3.62
CA ARG A 330 -17.88 -3.10 2.70
C ARG A 330 -18.22 -1.69 2.25
N ASP A 331 -17.49 -0.69 2.70
CA ASP A 331 -17.74 0.71 2.36
C ASP A 331 -17.21 1.02 0.95
N GLY A 332 -17.94 0.58 -0.07
CA GLY A 332 -17.61 0.89 -1.46
C GLY A 332 -18.04 2.30 -1.92
N GLU A 333 -18.52 3.16 -1.00
CA GLU A 333 -18.89 4.55 -1.33
C GLU A 333 -17.74 5.52 -1.06
N PHE A 334 -16.91 5.25 -0.06
CA PHE A 334 -15.76 6.08 0.33
C PHE A 334 -14.50 5.21 0.37
N GLN A 335 -13.33 5.83 0.27
CA GLN A 335 -12.02 5.18 0.33
C GLN A 335 -11.14 5.87 1.38
N GLY A 336 -10.18 5.15 1.95
CA GLY A 336 -9.14 5.67 2.82
C GLY A 336 -9.65 6.35 4.08
N VAL A 337 -9.11 7.55 4.36
CA VAL A 337 -9.53 8.36 5.53
C VAL A 337 -11.01 8.73 5.46
N ALA A 338 -11.57 8.87 4.25
CA ALA A 338 -13.00 9.15 4.10
C ALA A 338 -13.87 7.94 4.47
N SER A 339 -13.48 6.71 4.11
CA SER A 339 -14.13 5.48 4.56
C SER A 339 -14.04 5.32 6.09
N LEU A 340 -12.84 5.50 6.65
CA LEU A 340 -12.67 5.53 8.11
C LEU A 340 -13.58 6.58 8.78
N ALA A 341 -13.67 7.78 8.20
CA ALA A 341 -14.53 8.84 8.74
C ALA A 341 -16.02 8.49 8.68
N HIS A 342 -16.45 7.85 7.60
CA HIS A 342 -17.82 7.40 7.41
C HIS A 342 -18.21 6.37 8.47
N GLU A 343 -17.42 5.33 8.64
CA GLU A 343 -17.70 4.27 9.60
C GLU A 343 -17.61 4.73 11.07
N LEU A 344 -16.68 5.65 11.39
CA LEU A 344 -16.57 6.23 12.72
C LEU A 344 -17.80 7.07 13.13
N GLN A 345 -18.62 7.55 12.20
CA GLN A 345 -19.87 8.23 12.54
C GLN A 345 -20.85 7.28 13.25
N GLY A 346 -20.86 5.99 12.90
CA GLY A 346 -21.62 4.94 13.58
C GLY A 346 -21.22 4.79 15.05
N GLU A 347 -19.97 5.07 15.38
CA GLU A 347 -19.40 5.07 16.73
C GLU A 347 -19.53 6.44 17.44
N GLY A 348 -20.19 7.42 16.83
CA GLY A 348 -20.35 8.79 17.37
C GLY A 348 -19.09 9.64 17.30
N ILE A 349 -18.14 9.31 16.43
CA ILE A 349 -16.88 10.02 16.22
C ILE A 349 -16.92 10.72 14.86
N ASN A 350 -17.00 12.05 14.85
CA ASN A 350 -17.13 12.86 13.64
C ASN A 350 -15.79 13.30 13.04
N ASN A 351 -14.67 13.09 13.72
CA ASN A 351 -13.34 13.45 13.25
C ASN A 351 -12.42 12.23 13.31
N PRO A 352 -12.01 11.67 12.17
CA PRO A 352 -11.15 10.49 12.09
C PRO A 352 -9.78 10.74 12.71
N TYR A 353 -9.27 11.97 12.65
CA TYR A 353 -7.98 12.32 13.24
C TYR A 353 -7.92 12.15 14.75
N LYS A 354 -9.06 12.19 15.44
CA LYS A 354 -9.10 11.82 16.85
C LYS A 354 -8.66 10.36 17.07
N VAL A 355 -9.03 9.47 16.16
CA VAL A 355 -8.66 8.05 16.22
C VAL A 355 -7.22 7.85 15.74
N ILE A 356 -6.82 8.47 14.64
CA ILE A 356 -5.45 8.42 14.11
C ILE A 356 -4.44 8.94 15.14
N HIS A 357 -4.68 10.09 15.76
CA HIS A 357 -3.78 10.63 16.81
C HIS A 357 -3.73 9.75 18.07
N GLN A 358 -4.81 9.05 18.38
CA GLN A 358 -4.82 8.08 19.49
C GLN A 358 -4.02 6.83 19.10
N PHE A 359 -4.16 6.35 17.86
CA PHE A 359 -3.35 5.26 17.32
C PHE A 359 -1.85 5.59 17.38
N GLN A 360 -1.44 6.77 16.94
CA GLN A 360 -0.04 7.22 17.05
C GLN A 360 0.49 7.21 18.49
N SER A 361 -0.35 7.53 19.47
CA SER A 361 0.01 7.39 20.89
C SER A 361 0.13 5.93 21.31
N MET A 362 -0.77 5.08 20.84
CA MET A 362 -0.75 3.63 21.08
C MET A 362 0.52 2.99 20.56
N VAL A 363 0.97 3.35 19.35
CA VAL A 363 2.20 2.84 18.74
C VAL A 363 3.41 2.94 19.70
N LEU A 364 3.57 4.06 20.39
CA LEU A 364 4.67 4.22 21.37
C LEU A 364 4.39 3.54 22.71
N LEU A 365 3.14 3.48 23.16
CA LEU A 365 2.81 3.27 24.57
C LEU A 365 2.19 1.90 24.87
N ASP A 366 1.66 1.18 23.87
CA ASP A 366 0.92 -0.06 24.09
C ASP A 366 1.71 -1.09 24.90
N LYS A 367 2.93 -1.42 24.49
CA LYS A 367 3.78 -2.38 25.20
C LYS A 367 4.07 -1.90 26.63
N ILE A 368 4.41 -0.62 26.80
CA ILE A 368 4.77 -0.03 28.10
C ILE A 368 3.60 -0.12 29.08
N VAL A 369 2.38 0.18 28.60
CA VAL A 369 1.18 0.22 29.44
C VAL A 369 0.58 -1.18 29.60
N GLY A 370 0.61 -2.02 28.56
CA GLY A 370 0.06 -3.37 28.56
C GLY A 370 0.86 -4.35 29.38
N ASP A 371 2.19 -4.30 29.35
CA ASP A 371 3.07 -5.17 30.15
C ASP A 371 3.08 -4.82 31.64
N ALA A 372 2.68 -3.60 31.97
CA ALA A 372 2.65 -3.15 33.34
C ALA A 372 1.36 -3.59 34.05
N LYS A 373 1.48 -4.47 35.04
CA LYS A 373 0.35 -4.92 35.85
C LYS A 373 -0.39 -3.79 36.58
N HIS A 374 0.28 -2.65 36.80
CA HIS A 374 -0.25 -1.48 37.52
C HIS A 374 0.35 -0.18 36.92
N SER A 375 0.11 0.12 35.64
CA SER A 375 0.54 1.40 35.05
C SER A 375 -0.44 2.50 35.39
N ILE A 376 0.09 3.65 35.83
CA ILE A 376 -0.68 4.89 35.96
C ILE A 376 -0.47 5.68 34.67
N VAL A 377 -1.54 5.89 33.92
CA VAL A 377 -1.55 6.77 32.75
C VAL A 377 -2.11 8.10 33.19
N LEU A 378 -1.28 9.14 33.17
CA LEU A 378 -1.65 10.51 33.52
C LEU A 378 -1.93 11.30 32.24
N GLY A 379 -3.13 11.88 32.11
CA GLY A 379 -3.50 12.69 30.94
C GLY A 379 -3.80 11.88 29.67
N ALA A 380 -3.83 10.53 29.73
CA ALA A 380 -4.27 9.69 28.65
C ALA A 380 -5.20 8.58 29.16
N ASP A 381 -6.21 8.21 28.38
CA ASP A 381 -7.06 7.06 28.70
C ASP A 381 -6.30 5.76 28.41
N LYS A 382 -6.12 4.92 29.42
CA LYS A 382 -5.44 3.62 29.28
C LYS A 382 -6.06 2.77 28.18
N ARG A 383 -7.38 2.79 28.02
CA ARG A 383 -8.09 2.04 26.97
C ARG A 383 -7.72 2.47 25.56
N VAL A 384 -7.25 3.71 25.40
CA VAL A 384 -6.86 4.27 24.11
C VAL A 384 -5.42 3.94 23.73
N VAL A 385 -4.54 3.76 24.73
CA VAL A 385 -3.12 3.50 24.51
C VAL A 385 -2.74 2.02 24.64
N THR A 386 -3.69 1.12 24.80
CA THR A 386 -3.45 -0.34 24.82
C THR A 386 -4.27 -1.05 23.77
N THR A 387 -3.63 -2.00 23.09
CA THR A 387 -4.25 -2.88 22.08
C THR A 387 -3.94 -4.33 22.46
N PRO A 388 -4.90 -5.06 23.07
CA PRO A 388 -4.68 -6.42 23.57
C PRO A 388 -4.17 -7.41 22.51
N SER A 389 -4.54 -7.22 21.24
CA SER A 389 -4.12 -8.06 20.11
C SER A 389 -2.74 -7.70 19.54
N LEU A 390 -2.07 -6.69 20.10
CA LEU A 390 -0.78 -6.18 19.64
C LEU A 390 0.16 -5.99 20.85
N ARG A 391 1.43 -5.73 20.64
CA ARG A 391 2.40 -5.24 21.63
C ARG A 391 3.26 -4.16 21.00
N SER A 392 2.60 -3.10 20.54
CA SER A 392 3.27 -2.02 19.83
C SER A 392 4.21 -1.24 20.73
N THR A 393 5.37 -0.93 20.19
CA THR A 393 6.40 -0.06 20.76
C THR A 393 7.23 0.55 19.64
N VAL A 394 8.07 1.51 19.96
CA VAL A 394 8.99 2.14 19.00
C VAL A 394 10.42 1.93 19.45
N ASN A 395 11.27 1.51 18.54
CA ASN A 395 12.72 1.51 18.74
C ASN A 395 13.24 2.95 18.59
N LEU A 396 13.24 3.70 19.67
CA LEU A 396 13.68 5.11 19.70
C LEU A 396 15.17 5.33 19.41
N ASP A 397 15.94 4.25 19.28
CA ASP A 397 17.36 4.28 18.86
C ASP A 397 17.49 4.01 17.35
N ASN A 398 16.40 3.66 16.66
CA ASN A 398 16.36 3.57 15.20
C ASN A 398 16.15 4.96 14.59
N PRO A 399 17.07 5.45 13.72
CA PRO A 399 16.91 6.72 13.01
C PRO A 399 15.62 6.83 12.20
N GLU A 400 15.17 5.75 11.58
CA GLU A 400 13.92 5.69 10.79
C GLU A 400 12.65 6.03 11.58
N SER A 401 12.76 6.22 12.89
CA SER A 401 11.66 6.75 13.70
C SER A 401 11.51 8.28 13.61
N TYR A 402 12.46 8.99 12.96
CA TYR A 402 12.50 10.46 12.87
C TYR A 402 13.57 11.01 11.90
N ASP A 403 14.16 10.22 11.02
CA ASP A 403 15.37 10.61 10.26
C ASP A 403 15.03 11.41 9.00
N THR A 404 13.96 11.07 8.31
CA THR A 404 13.50 11.85 7.16
C THR A 404 13.02 13.23 7.61
N PRO A 405 13.53 14.33 7.01
CA PRO A 405 13.17 15.66 7.44
C PRO A 405 11.67 15.97 7.29
N GLY A 406 11.00 16.23 8.41
CA GLY A 406 9.57 16.55 8.47
C GLY A 406 8.70 15.38 8.92
N ALA A 407 7.45 15.67 9.28
CA ALA A 407 6.47 14.65 9.65
C ALA A 407 5.79 14.09 8.40
N ALA A 408 5.71 12.76 8.31
CA ALA A 408 5.00 12.07 7.23
C ALA A 408 3.49 12.41 7.26
N PRO A 409 2.83 12.55 6.11
CA PRO A 409 1.37 12.77 6.07
C PRO A 409 0.65 11.59 6.72
N ASN A 410 -0.26 11.90 7.66
CA ASN A 410 -0.99 10.92 8.48
C ASN A 410 -0.10 9.97 9.31
N GLY A 411 1.22 10.20 9.32
CA GLY A 411 2.21 9.50 10.13
C GLY A 411 2.62 10.30 11.37
N ALA A 412 3.68 9.85 12.04
CA ALA A 412 4.24 10.57 13.18
C ALA A 412 5.73 10.30 13.39
N ASP A 413 6.47 11.34 13.79
CA ASP A 413 7.82 11.21 14.34
C ASP A 413 7.77 10.89 15.81
N TYR A 414 8.62 9.98 16.26
CA TYR A 414 8.79 9.61 17.67
C TYR A 414 10.17 10.04 18.18
N VAL A 415 10.28 11.29 18.56
CA VAL A 415 11.55 11.95 18.89
C VAL A 415 11.87 11.82 20.37
N ALA A 416 12.81 10.95 20.72
CA ALA A 416 13.38 10.92 22.08
C ALA A 416 14.17 12.21 22.34
N LEU A 417 13.68 13.06 23.25
CA LEU A 417 14.29 14.37 23.51
C LEU A 417 15.69 14.25 24.12
N ARG A 418 16.66 14.96 23.55
CA ARG A 418 18.07 14.89 23.91
C ARG A 418 18.60 16.26 24.35
N GLY A 419 19.55 16.24 25.29
CA GLY A 419 20.31 17.42 25.70
C GLY A 419 21.43 17.76 24.70
N ALA A 420 22.14 18.86 24.94
CA ALA A 420 23.28 19.28 24.14
C ALA A 420 24.46 18.26 24.11
N ASP A 421 24.47 17.33 25.05
CA ASP A 421 25.43 16.20 25.10
C ASP A 421 24.97 14.96 24.31
N GLY A 422 23.85 15.06 23.57
CA GLY A 422 23.24 13.98 22.80
C GLY A 422 22.53 12.90 23.62
N LYS A 423 22.53 13.00 24.95
CA LYS A 423 21.90 12.01 25.84
C LYS A 423 20.43 12.31 26.04
N ALA A 424 19.64 11.23 26.23
CA ALA A 424 18.24 11.33 26.56
C ALA A 424 17.98 12.29 27.73
N LEU A 425 17.04 13.19 27.55
CA LEU A 425 16.73 14.24 28.51
C LEU A 425 15.72 13.74 29.54
N LYS A 426 16.06 13.84 30.84
CA LYS A 426 15.09 13.61 31.89
C LYS A 426 14.14 14.82 32.03
N GLY A 427 12.87 14.59 32.32
CA GLY A 427 11.87 15.65 32.52
C GLY A 427 12.28 16.72 33.53
N ALA A 428 13.03 16.34 34.59
CA ALA A 428 13.60 17.28 35.54
C ALA A 428 14.57 18.32 34.93
N LYS A 429 15.15 18.03 33.77
CA LYS A 429 16.07 18.91 33.02
C LYS A 429 15.38 19.73 31.93
N LEU A 430 14.11 19.42 31.64
CA LEU A 430 13.32 20.11 30.62
C LEU A 430 12.94 21.53 31.15
N LYS A 431 13.41 22.58 30.48
CA LYS A 431 13.21 23.97 30.86
C LYS A 431 12.36 24.75 29.88
N SER A 432 12.49 24.45 28.59
CA SER A 432 11.72 25.05 27.51
C SER A 432 11.55 24.08 26.37
N LEU A 433 10.47 24.21 25.61
CA LEU A 433 10.22 23.52 24.36
C LEU A 433 9.64 24.53 23.39
N THR A 434 10.19 24.59 22.18
CA THR A 434 9.60 25.33 21.06
C THR A 434 9.38 24.37 19.91
N PHE A 435 8.22 24.51 19.26
CA PHE A 435 7.87 23.83 18.04
C PHE A 435 7.43 24.86 17.01
N ASP A 436 7.98 24.78 15.82
CA ASP A 436 7.65 25.61 14.67
C ASP A 436 7.41 24.70 13.47
N GLY A 437 6.15 24.39 13.17
CA GLY A 437 5.70 23.64 12.02
C GLY A 437 5.46 24.56 10.82
N ALA A 438 5.81 24.10 9.63
CA ALA A 438 5.53 24.83 8.41
C ALA A 438 4.02 25.06 8.23
N SER A 439 3.65 26.18 7.65
CA SER A 439 2.26 26.46 7.23
C SER A 439 1.95 25.96 5.82
N THR A 440 3.00 25.70 5.03
CA THR A 440 2.93 25.18 3.67
C THR A 440 4.00 24.11 3.47
N LEU A 441 3.69 23.13 2.63
CA LEU A 441 4.63 22.11 2.20
C LEU A 441 5.69 22.71 1.25
N PRO A 442 6.87 22.08 1.13
CA PRO A 442 7.85 22.46 0.11
C PRO A 442 7.24 22.36 -1.29
N THR A 443 7.60 23.30 -2.15
CA THR A 443 7.20 23.21 -3.57
C THR A 443 7.96 22.07 -4.25
N GLN A 444 7.21 21.22 -4.95
CA GLN A 444 7.82 20.21 -5.82
C GLN A 444 8.07 20.80 -7.21
N PRO A 445 9.26 20.58 -7.80
CA PRO A 445 9.51 21.02 -9.16
C PRO A 445 8.65 20.24 -10.15
N LEU A 446 8.44 20.83 -11.32
CA LEU A 446 7.80 20.14 -12.44
C LEU A 446 8.55 18.84 -12.78
N GLN A 447 7.82 17.72 -12.82
CA GLN A 447 8.38 16.39 -13.07
C GLN A 447 8.37 16.00 -14.56
N TRP A 448 7.61 16.70 -15.40
CA TRP A 448 7.64 16.47 -16.82
C TRP A 448 9.03 16.77 -17.42
N THR A 449 9.37 16.10 -18.50
CA THR A 449 10.65 16.26 -19.20
C THR A 449 10.46 16.51 -20.69
N VAL A 450 11.52 16.94 -21.38
CA VAL A 450 11.56 17.04 -22.83
C VAL A 450 12.27 15.81 -23.39
N VAL A 451 11.64 15.10 -24.31
CA VAL A 451 12.20 13.97 -25.05
C VAL A 451 12.49 14.40 -26.49
N SER A 452 13.72 14.21 -26.95
CA SER A 452 14.19 14.66 -28.27
C SER A 452 14.40 13.54 -29.29
N ASP A 453 14.23 12.29 -28.88
CA ASP A 453 14.56 11.10 -29.66
C ASP A 453 13.41 10.09 -29.74
N ASP A 454 12.15 10.55 -29.58
CA ASP A 454 11.00 9.68 -29.78
C ASP A 454 10.96 9.20 -31.24
N PRO A 455 10.83 7.89 -31.49
CA PRO A 455 10.88 7.32 -32.85
C PRO A 455 9.72 7.78 -33.75
N ASP A 456 8.57 8.19 -33.15
CA ASP A 456 7.39 8.66 -33.89
C ASP A 456 7.39 10.18 -34.10
N SER A 457 8.38 10.90 -33.50
CA SER A 457 8.63 12.35 -33.66
C SER A 457 10.12 12.63 -33.91
N PRO A 458 10.74 12.10 -34.96
CA PRO A 458 12.19 12.15 -35.17
C PRO A 458 12.67 13.58 -35.44
N GLY A 459 13.47 14.12 -34.52
CA GLY A 459 14.04 15.46 -34.61
C GLY A 459 13.11 16.59 -34.17
N ASP A 460 11.96 16.26 -33.64
CA ASP A 460 10.96 17.17 -33.07
C ASP A 460 10.74 16.82 -31.59
N PRO A 461 11.22 17.65 -30.64
CA PRO A 461 11.12 17.34 -29.22
C PRO A 461 9.68 17.41 -28.72
N VAL A 462 9.35 16.54 -27.76
CA VAL A 462 8.02 16.42 -27.17
C VAL A 462 8.08 16.50 -25.65
N LEU A 463 6.98 16.89 -25.00
CA LEU A 463 6.85 16.86 -23.54
C LEU A 463 6.39 15.48 -23.08
N TRP A 464 6.99 14.94 -22.02
CA TRP A 464 6.72 13.61 -21.47
C TRP A 464 6.44 13.65 -19.98
N SER A 465 5.37 12.99 -19.57
CA SER A 465 4.91 12.88 -18.18
C SER A 465 5.80 12.03 -17.27
N GLY A 466 6.68 11.20 -17.85
CA GLY A 466 7.31 10.08 -17.15
C GLY A 466 6.51 8.79 -17.35
N ASN A 467 7.13 7.67 -16.91
CA ASN A 467 6.59 6.31 -17.00
C ASN A 467 7.12 5.49 -15.82
N ALA A 468 6.40 5.51 -14.71
CA ALA A 468 6.71 4.77 -13.48
C ALA A 468 5.42 4.47 -12.72
N ASN A 469 5.49 3.59 -11.73
CA ASN A 469 4.37 3.30 -10.84
C ASN A 469 4.04 4.50 -9.93
N ASN A 470 2.80 4.64 -9.55
CA ASN A 470 2.29 5.63 -8.61
C ASN A 470 2.62 7.08 -9.00
N LEU A 471 2.59 7.40 -10.30
CA LEU A 471 2.77 8.78 -10.77
C LEU A 471 1.49 9.59 -10.57
N ASP A 472 1.68 10.87 -10.20
CA ASP A 472 0.69 11.94 -10.33
C ASP A 472 1.41 13.21 -10.77
N ASN A 473 1.71 13.29 -12.05
CA ASN A 473 2.55 14.33 -12.64
C ASN A 473 1.71 15.31 -13.46
N SER A 474 1.66 16.56 -13.02
CA SER A 474 0.94 17.64 -13.71
C SER A 474 1.87 18.71 -14.26
N ALA A 475 1.68 19.08 -15.53
CA ALA A 475 2.28 20.24 -16.17
C ALA A 475 1.22 21.32 -16.39
N VAL A 476 1.34 22.45 -15.68
CA VAL A 476 0.31 23.50 -15.62
C VAL A 476 0.82 24.78 -16.25
N THR A 477 -0.01 25.37 -17.14
CA THR A 477 0.27 26.65 -17.78
C THR A 477 -0.89 27.61 -17.68
N SER A 478 -0.63 28.93 -17.67
CA SER A 478 -1.68 29.96 -17.68
C SER A 478 -2.03 30.36 -19.11
N VAL A 479 -3.30 30.32 -19.46
CA VAL A 479 -3.79 30.69 -20.78
C VAL A 479 -4.97 31.64 -20.68
N THR A 480 -5.10 32.56 -21.64
CA THR A 480 -6.34 33.34 -21.84
C THR A 480 -7.12 32.69 -22.96
N VAL A 481 -8.31 32.14 -22.65
CA VAL A 481 -9.16 31.49 -23.65
C VAL A 481 -9.79 32.55 -24.56
N PRO A 482 -9.57 32.49 -25.87
CA PRO A 482 -10.16 33.50 -26.77
C PRO A 482 -11.68 33.35 -26.85
N THR A 483 -12.38 34.46 -27.09
CA THR A 483 -13.85 34.47 -27.29
C THR A 483 -14.27 33.91 -28.64
N THR A 484 -13.35 33.92 -29.61
CA THR A 484 -13.53 33.31 -30.93
C THR A 484 -12.62 32.09 -31.05
N ASN A 485 -13.15 30.95 -31.44
CA ASN A 485 -12.44 29.69 -31.49
C ASN A 485 -11.85 29.26 -30.11
N PRO A 486 -12.67 29.12 -29.05
CA PRO A 486 -12.21 28.72 -27.73
C PRO A 486 -11.91 27.21 -27.66
N THR A 487 -10.85 26.77 -28.36
CA THR A 487 -10.51 25.37 -28.54
C THR A 487 -9.07 25.15 -28.14
N LEU A 488 -8.80 24.08 -27.37
CA LEU A 488 -7.46 23.52 -27.16
C LEU A 488 -7.24 22.42 -28.19
N THR A 489 -6.10 22.44 -28.87
CA THR A 489 -5.62 21.33 -29.72
C THR A 489 -4.19 21.00 -29.37
N PHE A 490 -3.83 19.71 -29.45
CA PHE A 490 -2.47 19.21 -29.29
C PHE A 490 -2.35 17.84 -29.97
N ASP A 491 -1.14 17.41 -30.25
CA ASP A 491 -0.84 16.06 -30.64
C ASP A 491 -0.36 15.26 -29.42
N ALA A 492 -0.88 14.04 -29.24
CA ALA A 492 -0.46 13.17 -28.14
C ALA A 492 -0.20 11.76 -28.61
N LYS A 493 0.79 11.14 -27.95
CA LYS A 493 1.07 9.72 -27.98
C LYS A 493 1.05 9.23 -26.53
N TYR A 494 0.34 8.17 -26.26
CA TYR A 494 0.28 7.62 -24.90
C TYR A 494 0.24 6.11 -24.88
N GLY A 495 0.88 5.57 -23.85
CA GLY A 495 0.71 4.22 -23.36
C GLY A 495 0.29 4.32 -21.90
N ALA A 496 -1.01 4.22 -21.70
CA ALA A 496 -1.67 4.27 -20.39
C ALA A 496 -2.42 2.96 -20.20
N GLU A 497 -2.08 2.20 -19.16
CA GLU A 497 -2.73 0.92 -18.91
C GLU A 497 -4.25 1.06 -18.88
N ALA A 498 -4.93 0.23 -19.68
CA ALA A 498 -6.38 0.34 -19.86
C ALA A 498 -7.08 0.17 -18.51
N THR A 499 -7.88 1.18 -18.13
CA THR A 499 -8.67 1.30 -16.89
C THR A 499 -7.89 1.62 -15.60
N TYR A 500 -6.56 1.76 -15.67
CA TYR A 500 -5.71 2.03 -14.49
C TYR A 500 -4.90 3.32 -14.62
N ASP A 501 -4.25 3.55 -15.76
CA ASP A 501 -3.47 4.75 -16.02
C ASP A 501 -4.28 5.74 -16.85
N PHE A 502 -4.15 7.02 -16.56
CA PHE A 502 -4.98 8.04 -17.20
C PHE A 502 -4.23 9.34 -17.46
N GLY A 503 -4.41 9.88 -18.68
CA GLY A 503 -4.00 11.23 -19.03
C GLY A 503 -5.18 12.19 -18.98
N TYR A 504 -5.09 13.28 -18.21
CA TYR A 504 -6.15 14.26 -18.06
C TYR A 504 -5.77 15.60 -18.66
N VAL A 505 -6.75 16.27 -19.27
CA VAL A 505 -6.73 17.71 -19.51
C VAL A 505 -7.66 18.37 -18.50
N GLN A 506 -7.11 19.27 -17.69
CA GLN A 506 -7.85 19.87 -16.59
C GLN A 506 -7.79 21.41 -16.67
N VAL A 507 -8.82 22.07 -16.15
CA VAL A 507 -8.92 23.53 -16.05
C VAL A 507 -9.13 23.95 -14.61
N SER A 508 -8.39 24.99 -14.18
CA SER A 508 -8.62 25.69 -12.92
C SER A 508 -9.00 27.16 -13.19
N THR A 509 -10.08 27.61 -12.54
CA THR A 509 -10.56 29.02 -12.57
C THR A 509 -10.34 29.74 -11.24
N ASP A 510 -9.79 29.07 -10.24
CA ASP A 510 -9.61 29.56 -8.86
C ASP A 510 -8.13 29.69 -8.44
N GLY A 511 -7.23 29.81 -9.46
CA GLY A 511 -5.81 30.02 -9.24
C GLY A 511 -5.06 28.77 -8.78
N GLY A 512 -5.53 27.58 -9.15
CA GLY A 512 -4.89 26.29 -8.85
C GLY A 512 -5.36 25.68 -7.54
N SER A 513 -6.47 26.15 -6.97
CA SER A 513 -7.04 25.53 -5.77
C SER A 513 -7.76 24.22 -6.10
N THR A 514 -8.47 24.20 -7.22
CA THR A 514 -9.12 23.01 -7.76
C THR A 514 -8.90 22.92 -9.27
N TYR A 515 -8.87 21.69 -9.77
CA TYR A 515 -8.76 21.37 -11.19
C TYR A 515 -9.92 20.46 -11.59
N THR A 516 -10.60 20.81 -12.70
CA THR A 516 -11.71 20.02 -13.24
C THR A 516 -11.29 19.41 -14.57
N SER A 517 -11.38 18.10 -14.71
CA SER A 517 -11.13 17.40 -15.97
C SER A 517 -12.21 17.75 -16.99
N ILE A 518 -11.80 17.99 -18.22
CA ILE A 518 -12.69 18.37 -19.32
C ILE A 518 -12.71 17.27 -20.38
N ALA A 519 -13.88 17.08 -21.03
CA ALA A 519 -14.03 16.10 -22.09
C ALA A 519 -13.42 16.59 -23.41
N GLY A 520 -12.67 15.72 -24.07
CA GLY A 520 -12.18 15.89 -25.44
C GLY A 520 -12.84 14.91 -26.41
N ASP A 521 -12.42 14.97 -27.65
CA ASP A 521 -12.96 14.15 -28.75
C ASP A 521 -12.69 12.63 -28.60
N LYS A 522 -11.67 12.25 -27.77
CA LYS A 522 -11.24 10.86 -27.57
C LYS A 522 -11.15 10.43 -26.11
N THR A 523 -11.77 11.18 -25.20
CA THR A 523 -11.76 10.86 -23.78
C THR A 523 -12.77 9.76 -23.44
N VAL A 524 -12.42 8.98 -22.40
CA VAL A 524 -13.27 8.00 -21.71
C VAL A 524 -13.50 8.47 -20.27
N ASP A 525 -14.40 7.81 -19.55
CA ASP A 525 -14.59 8.08 -18.12
C ASP A 525 -13.41 7.51 -17.32
N GLY A 526 -12.81 8.32 -16.48
CA GLY A 526 -11.74 7.96 -15.55
C GLY A 526 -12.07 8.40 -14.11
N PRO A 527 -11.28 7.99 -13.13
CA PRO A 527 -11.50 8.28 -11.70
C PRO A 527 -11.62 9.78 -11.37
N PHE A 528 -10.88 10.62 -12.08
CA PHE A 528 -10.91 12.09 -11.90
C PHE A 528 -11.67 12.81 -13.03
N GLY A 529 -12.62 12.13 -13.68
CA GLY A 529 -13.41 12.65 -14.80
C GLY A 529 -12.89 12.22 -16.18
N PRO A 530 -13.29 12.90 -17.27
CA PRO A 530 -12.89 12.54 -18.63
C PRO A 530 -11.36 12.46 -18.80
N ALA A 531 -10.85 11.40 -19.42
CA ALA A 531 -9.44 11.07 -19.52
C ALA A 531 -9.06 10.42 -20.85
N LEU A 532 -7.78 10.49 -21.21
CA LEU A 532 -7.14 9.67 -22.24
C LEU A 532 -6.68 8.37 -21.56
N ASN A 533 -6.94 7.21 -22.19
CA ASN A 533 -6.61 5.91 -21.65
C ASN A 533 -6.38 4.89 -22.77
N GLY A 534 -5.58 3.86 -22.53
CA GLY A 534 -5.15 2.89 -23.52
C GLY A 534 -3.89 3.33 -24.27
N THR A 535 -3.66 2.78 -25.48
CA THR A 535 -2.41 2.94 -26.23
C THR A 535 -2.67 3.50 -27.63
N THR A 536 -1.81 4.40 -28.10
CA THR A 536 -1.83 4.92 -29.49
C THR A 536 -0.69 4.33 -30.31
N ASP A 537 -0.88 4.22 -31.63
CA ASP A 537 0.15 3.77 -32.59
C ASP A 537 1.13 4.88 -33.05
N GLY A 538 1.20 6.00 -32.31
CA GLY A 538 1.99 7.20 -32.60
C GLY A 538 1.23 8.43 -32.17
N PHE A 539 1.73 9.62 -32.57
CA PHE A 539 1.07 10.87 -32.26
C PHE A 539 -0.23 11.01 -33.04
N GLU A 540 -1.29 11.40 -32.35
CA GLU A 540 -2.59 11.67 -32.93
C GLU A 540 -3.17 13.01 -32.39
N PRO A 541 -3.93 13.74 -33.22
CA PRO A 541 -4.50 15.02 -32.83
C PRO A 541 -5.66 14.83 -31.85
N HIS A 542 -5.72 15.73 -30.87
CA HIS A 542 -6.78 15.83 -29.87
C HIS A 542 -7.38 17.23 -29.86
N THR A 543 -8.67 17.31 -29.56
CA THR A 543 -9.43 18.55 -29.51
C THR A 543 -10.31 18.61 -28.27
N PHE A 544 -10.26 19.75 -27.56
CA PHE A 544 -11.04 20.00 -26.35
C PHE A 544 -11.78 21.34 -26.49
N ASP A 545 -13.07 21.38 -26.12
CA ASP A 545 -13.88 22.57 -26.11
C ASP A 545 -13.67 23.39 -24.83
N LEU A 546 -13.17 24.61 -24.98
CA LEU A 546 -12.97 25.55 -23.89
C LEU A 546 -14.04 26.67 -23.87
N SER A 547 -15.16 26.52 -24.57
CA SER A 547 -16.19 27.57 -24.71
C SER A 547 -16.78 28.04 -23.38
N ALA A 548 -16.87 27.15 -22.38
CA ALA A 548 -17.26 27.47 -21.00
C ALA A 548 -16.33 28.49 -20.31
N TYR A 549 -15.10 28.63 -20.81
CA TYR A 549 -14.07 29.52 -20.25
C TYR A 549 -13.74 30.69 -21.19
N ALA A 550 -14.51 30.91 -22.25
CA ALA A 550 -14.23 31.93 -23.24
C ALA A 550 -14.10 33.33 -22.63
N GLY A 551 -13.01 34.05 -22.95
CA GLY A 551 -12.66 35.35 -22.41
C GLY A 551 -12.05 35.35 -21.00
N GLN A 552 -11.89 34.20 -20.38
CA GLN A 552 -11.29 34.06 -19.05
C GLN A 552 -9.78 33.70 -19.14
N SER A 553 -9.02 34.12 -18.13
CA SER A 553 -7.68 33.57 -17.85
C SER A 553 -7.85 32.38 -16.91
N VAL A 554 -7.34 31.23 -17.34
CA VAL A 554 -7.45 29.96 -16.61
C VAL A 554 -6.06 29.31 -16.50
N LEU A 555 -5.92 28.36 -15.57
CA LEU A 555 -4.82 27.43 -15.59
C LEU A 555 -5.26 26.18 -16.35
N LEU A 556 -4.43 25.75 -17.29
CA LEU A 556 -4.60 24.53 -18.06
C LEU A 556 -3.56 23.52 -17.58
N SER A 557 -3.99 22.32 -17.22
CA SER A 557 -3.12 21.25 -16.72
C SER A 557 -3.18 20.03 -17.65
N PHE A 558 -2.02 19.48 -17.96
CA PHE A 558 -1.85 18.12 -18.47
C PHE A 558 -1.38 17.27 -17.31
N ARG A 559 -2.18 16.30 -16.87
CA ARG A 559 -1.91 15.45 -15.72
C ARG A 559 -1.88 13.99 -16.16
N TYR A 560 -0.86 13.26 -15.75
CA TYR A 560 -0.78 11.82 -15.93
C TYR A 560 -0.76 11.14 -14.56
N VAL A 561 -1.63 10.15 -14.39
CA VAL A 561 -1.75 9.36 -13.16
C VAL A 561 -1.58 7.89 -13.53
N SER A 562 -0.71 7.17 -12.81
CA SER A 562 -0.54 5.73 -12.94
C SER A 562 -0.77 5.04 -11.60
N ASP A 563 -1.17 3.76 -11.67
CA ASP A 563 -1.25 2.90 -10.49
C ASP A 563 0.11 2.29 -10.10
N GLY A 564 0.11 1.29 -9.21
CA GLY A 564 1.30 0.59 -8.72
C GLY A 564 1.83 -0.51 -9.64
N GLY A 565 1.26 -0.68 -10.83
CA GLY A 565 1.46 -1.83 -11.69
C GLY A 565 2.20 -1.58 -13.01
N VAL A 566 1.55 -1.94 -14.09
CA VAL A 566 2.12 -2.00 -15.46
C VAL A 566 2.33 -0.61 -16.07
N ASN A 567 3.55 -0.35 -16.57
CA ASN A 567 3.91 0.91 -17.21
C ASN A 567 4.01 0.75 -18.73
N GLU A 568 3.14 1.42 -19.50
CA GLU A 568 3.05 1.26 -20.97
C GLU A 568 3.66 2.42 -21.79
N GLY A 569 4.25 3.45 -21.13
CA GLY A 569 4.95 4.54 -21.82
C GLY A 569 4.64 5.96 -21.32
N GLY A 570 3.55 6.15 -20.58
CA GLY A 570 3.13 7.46 -20.09
C GLY A 570 2.46 8.32 -21.17
N LEU A 571 2.36 9.62 -20.95
CA LEU A 571 1.73 10.60 -21.84
C LEU A 571 2.80 11.51 -22.45
N LEU A 572 2.90 11.51 -23.78
CA LEU A 572 3.70 12.47 -24.55
C LEU A 572 2.77 13.46 -25.24
N VAL A 573 3.11 14.74 -25.20
CA VAL A 573 2.28 15.85 -25.75
C VAL A 573 3.15 16.81 -26.55
N ASP A 574 2.60 17.23 -27.69
CA ASP A 574 3.24 18.18 -28.59
C ASP A 574 2.23 19.15 -29.22
N ASP A 575 2.74 20.19 -29.87
CA ASP A 575 2.00 21.17 -30.68
C ASP A 575 0.75 21.75 -29.96
N ILE A 576 0.89 22.11 -28.68
CA ILE A 576 -0.18 22.62 -27.82
C ILE A 576 -0.61 24.02 -28.28
N LYS A 577 -1.87 24.18 -28.66
CA LYS A 577 -2.45 25.43 -29.16
C LYS A 577 -3.80 25.74 -28.51
N VAL A 578 -4.03 27.01 -28.15
CA VAL A 578 -5.32 27.49 -27.65
C VAL A 578 -5.83 28.57 -28.62
N GLY A 579 -6.97 28.33 -29.22
CA GLY A 579 -7.55 29.22 -30.25
C GLY A 579 -6.66 29.43 -31.48
N GLY A 580 -5.79 28.46 -31.75
CA GLY A 580 -4.80 28.52 -32.82
C GLY A 580 -3.48 29.22 -32.44
N THR A 581 -3.36 29.75 -31.22
CA THR A 581 -2.12 30.32 -30.70
C THR A 581 -1.28 29.22 -30.05
N THR A 582 -0.04 29.06 -30.48
CA THR A 582 0.89 28.07 -29.90
C THR A 582 1.24 28.45 -28.46
N ILE A 583 1.05 27.51 -27.54
CA ILE A 583 1.44 27.56 -26.13
C ILE A 583 2.81 26.86 -25.95
N SER A 584 2.96 25.70 -26.60
CA SER A 584 4.21 24.92 -26.61
C SER A 584 4.33 24.17 -27.94
N ASP A 585 5.56 24.04 -28.40
CA ASP A 585 5.98 23.20 -29.53
C ASP A 585 6.78 21.98 -29.08
N GLY A 586 6.61 21.56 -27.84
CA GLY A 586 7.32 20.40 -27.26
C GLY A 586 8.78 20.65 -26.88
N SER A 587 9.42 21.69 -27.40
CA SER A 587 10.88 21.90 -27.26
C SER A 587 11.32 22.41 -25.88
N SER A 588 10.39 22.86 -25.03
CA SER A 588 10.72 23.49 -23.75
C SER A 588 9.60 23.37 -22.72
N LEU A 589 9.98 23.16 -21.45
CA LEU A 589 9.09 23.21 -20.29
C LEU A 589 8.87 24.65 -19.76
N ALA A 590 9.50 25.66 -20.32
CA ALA A 590 9.44 27.03 -19.79
C ALA A 590 8.02 27.59 -19.59
N PRO A 591 6.98 27.24 -20.40
CA PRO A 591 5.60 27.69 -20.17
C PRO A 591 4.93 27.02 -18.96
N PHE A 592 5.47 25.92 -18.44
CA PHE A 592 4.81 25.06 -17.47
C PHE A 592 5.43 25.16 -16.08
N LYS A 593 4.61 24.88 -15.09
CA LYS A 593 4.95 24.74 -13.68
C LYS A 593 4.25 23.54 -13.09
N SER A 594 4.74 23.02 -11.96
CA SER A 594 3.97 22.08 -11.15
C SER A 594 2.79 22.78 -10.47
N PRO A 595 1.75 22.05 -10.02
CA PRO A 595 0.66 22.62 -9.22
C PRO A 595 1.17 23.36 -7.97
N THR A 596 2.17 22.82 -7.28
CA THR A 596 2.71 23.39 -6.04
C THR A 596 3.60 24.62 -6.27
N GLU A 597 4.22 24.77 -7.44
CA GLU A 597 4.91 26.01 -7.85
C GLU A 597 3.94 27.15 -8.13
N ILE A 598 2.70 26.82 -8.53
CA ILE A 598 1.62 27.81 -8.75
C ILE A 598 0.96 28.18 -7.43
N LYS A 599 0.57 27.17 -6.68
CA LYS A 599 -0.09 27.33 -5.38
C LYS A 599 0.52 26.35 -4.37
N PRO A 600 1.42 26.82 -3.49
CA PRO A 600 1.94 25.98 -2.42
C PRO A 600 0.82 25.34 -1.61
N GLN A 601 0.93 24.04 -1.34
CA GLN A 601 -0.04 23.29 -0.56
C GLN A 601 0.10 23.65 0.92
N ALA A 602 -1.00 23.96 1.58
CA ALA A 602 -1.01 24.21 3.01
C ALA A 602 -0.87 22.89 3.79
N VAL A 603 -0.14 22.91 4.90
CA VAL A 603 -0.23 21.85 5.91
C VAL A 603 -1.59 21.95 6.57
N GLU A 604 -2.38 20.89 6.53
CA GLU A 604 -3.77 20.92 7.02
C GLU A 604 -3.83 21.13 8.53
N ASN A 605 -3.05 20.35 9.28
CA ASN A 605 -3.04 20.41 10.72
C ASN A 605 -1.73 19.87 11.30
N TRP A 606 -1.39 20.34 12.50
CA TRP A 606 -0.33 19.81 13.33
C TRP A 606 -0.86 19.23 14.63
N ASN A 607 -0.42 18.04 14.99
CA ASN A 607 -0.63 17.44 16.29
C ASN A 607 0.71 17.17 16.96
N VAL A 608 0.94 17.80 18.10
CA VAL A 608 2.19 17.65 18.87
C VAL A 608 1.87 17.13 20.25
N LYS A 609 2.52 16.04 20.64
CA LYS A 609 2.37 15.45 21.97
C LYS A 609 3.71 15.41 22.70
N LEU A 610 3.67 15.62 23.99
CA LEU A 610 4.80 15.39 24.88
C LEU A 610 4.47 14.19 25.77
N VAL A 611 5.25 13.13 25.63
CA VAL A 611 5.08 11.88 26.37
C VAL A 611 6.21 11.72 27.36
N GLY A 612 5.88 11.69 28.65
CA GLY A 612 6.81 11.35 29.72
C GLY A 612 6.71 9.88 30.09
N ILE A 613 7.84 9.18 30.18
CA ILE A 613 7.93 7.77 30.55
C ILE A 613 8.84 7.68 31.80
N ARG A 614 8.34 7.02 32.84
CA ARG A 614 9.12 6.70 34.03
C ARG A 614 9.35 5.17 34.06
N ASP A 615 10.63 4.79 34.01
CA ASP A 615 11.02 3.42 34.21
C ASP A 615 10.89 3.03 35.70
N GLY A 616 10.51 1.79 35.97
CA GLY A 616 10.41 1.25 37.34
C GLY A 616 9.55 0.00 37.40
N LYS A 617 9.35 -0.52 38.64
CA LYS A 617 8.46 -1.68 38.87
C LYS A 617 7.00 -1.41 38.43
N VAL A 618 6.63 -0.15 38.37
CA VAL A 618 5.36 0.35 37.85
C VAL A 618 5.68 1.52 36.94
N PRO A 619 5.72 1.33 35.61
CA PRO A 619 5.91 2.44 34.69
C PRO A 619 4.74 3.43 34.80
N THR A 620 5.08 4.70 34.77
CA THR A 620 4.12 5.78 34.78
C THR A 620 4.29 6.58 33.49
N VAL A 621 3.19 6.88 32.84
CA VAL A 621 3.17 7.63 31.57
C VAL A 621 2.38 8.92 31.74
N LEU A 622 2.91 10.01 31.20
CA LEU A 622 2.20 11.27 31.00
C LEU A 622 2.09 11.52 29.50
N GLN A 623 0.93 12.00 29.08
CA GLN A 623 0.76 12.57 27.74
C GLN A 623 0.10 13.93 27.84
N VAL A 624 0.68 14.93 27.16
CA VAL A 624 0.10 16.26 26.95
C VAL A 624 0.08 16.52 25.47
N GLU A 625 -1.03 17.05 24.96
CA GLU A 625 -1.30 17.20 23.54
C GLU A 625 -1.63 18.65 23.19
N TRP A 626 -1.11 19.11 22.04
CA TRP A 626 -1.45 20.38 21.39
C TRP A 626 -1.85 20.08 19.95
N ASN A 627 -3.11 20.33 19.66
CA ASN A 627 -3.70 20.11 18.35
C ASN A 627 -4.04 21.45 17.68
N GLY A 628 -3.87 21.56 16.36
CA GLY A 628 -4.20 22.75 15.58
C GLY A 628 -3.25 23.92 15.78
N ARG A 629 -2.00 23.68 16.19
CA ARG A 629 -1.00 24.73 16.42
C ARG A 629 0.30 24.45 15.69
N ASN A 630 0.60 25.27 14.70
CA ASN A 630 1.89 25.25 14.02
C ASN A 630 3.02 25.96 14.77
N HIS A 631 2.73 26.65 15.88
CA HIS A 631 3.74 27.26 16.75
C HIS A 631 3.43 26.99 18.21
N LEU A 632 4.41 26.47 18.96
CA LEU A 632 4.37 26.31 20.42
C LEU A 632 5.62 26.92 21.04
N SER A 633 5.44 27.62 22.16
CA SER A 633 6.52 28.10 22.98
C SER A 633 6.17 27.85 24.47
N LEU A 634 6.78 26.82 25.02
CA LEU A 634 6.49 26.35 26.39
C LEU A 634 7.66 26.67 27.31
N ASP A 635 7.38 27.24 28.44
CA ASP A 635 8.35 27.52 29.50
C ASP A 635 8.36 26.41 30.57
N ARG A 636 9.20 26.59 31.59
CA ARG A 636 9.31 25.63 32.69
C ARG A 636 7.98 25.41 33.44
N ARG A 637 7.08 26.36 33.47
CA ARG A 637 5.79 26.26 34.18
C ARG A 637 4.83 25.37 33.41
N ASP A 638 4.84 25.48 32.10
CA ASP A 638 4.04 24.63 31.19
C ASP A 638 4.49 23.16 31.24
N LEU A 639 5.78 22.95 31.52
CA LEU A 639 6.43 21.64 31.50
C LEU A 639 6.55 20.99 32.89
N LEU A 640 5.94 21.52 33.93
CA LEU A 640 6.03 20.99 35.30
C LEU A 640 5.59 19.53 35.41
N ALA A 641 4.58 19.14 34.65
CA ALA A 641 4.05 17.78 34.67
C ALA A 641 5.08 16.74 34.14
N ALA A 642 6.02 17.13 33.28
CA ALA A 642 7.06 16.26 32.76
C ALA A 642 8.20 15.98 33.76
N ILE A 643 8.35 16.79 34.82
CA ILE A 643 9.47 16.72 35.78
C ILE A 643 9.74 15.31 36.34
N PRO A 644 8.73 14.52 36.72
CA PRO A 644 8.97 13.25 37.40
C PRO A 644 9.38 12.12 36.44
N PHE A 645 9.53 12.37 35.14
CA PHE A 645 9.76 11.34 34.15
C PHE A 645 11.25 11.17 33.77
N ASP A 646 11.68 9.93 33.53
CA ASP A 646 13.08 9.57 33.22
C ASP A 646 13.40 9.74 31.75
N LYS A 647 12.42 9.56 30.87
CA LYS A 647 12.49 9.82 29.42
C LYS A 647 11.34 10.73 29.00
N VAL A 648 11.59 11.54 28.02
CA VAL A 648 10.56 12.39 27.40
C VAL A 648 10.67 12.23 25.89
N VAL A 649 9.55 11.93 25.26
CA VAL A 649 9.43 11.73 23.80
C VAL A 649 8.43 12.76 23.28
N ALA A 650 8.74 13.39 22.16
CA ALA A 650 7.76 14.14 21.39
C ALA A 650 7.19 13.23 20.30
N ILE A 651 5.87 13.25 20.12
CA ILE A 651 5.20 12.71 18.94
C ILE A 651 4.75 13.91 18.12
N VAL A 652 5.22 14.01 16.89
CA VAL A 652 4.91 15.12 15.98
C VAL A 652 4.25 14.52 14.75
N ALA A 653 3.02 14.94 14.46
CA ALA A 653 2.23 14.45 13.35
C ALA A 653 1.65 15.60 12.53
N SER A 654 1.49 15.36 11.23
CA SER A 654 0.77 16.23 10.30
C SER A 654 -0.39 15.46 9.67
N ASP A 655 -1.54 16.14 9.53
CA ASP A 655 -2.74 15.56 8.95
C ASP A 655 -2.83 15.87 7.45
N ASP A 656 -3.34 14.92 6.68
CA ASP A 656 -3.71 15.04 5.28
C ASP A 656 -5.00 14.27 5.01
N SER A 657 -6.12 15.00 4.92
CA SER A 657 -7.43 14.41 4.63
C SER A 657 -7.63 14.07 3.16
N SER A 658 -6.76 14.56 2.29
CA SER A 658 -6.81 14.30 0.85
C SER A 658 -6.16 12.99 0.44
N GLU A 659 -5.23 12.49 1.25
CA GLU A 659 -4.32 11.37 0.93
C GLU A 659 -3.49 11.58 -0.36
N LEU A 660 -3.36 12.84 -0.78
CA LEU A 660 -2.63 13.22 -2.00
C LEU A 660 -1.28 13.88 -1.71
N VAL A 661 -0.99 14.18 -0.43
CA VAL A 661 0.28 14.77 -0.02
C VAL A 661 1.37 13.72 -0.04
N GLN A 662 2.40 13.95 -0.84
CA GLN A 662 3.57 13.07 -0.94
C GLN A 662 4.82 13.62 -0.24
N GLN A 663 4.72 14.83 0.33
CA GLN A 663 5.85 15.46 1.01
C GLN A 663 5.67 15.38 2.53
N PHE A 664 6.79 15.17 3.22
CA PHE A 664 6.84 15.30 4.66
C PHE A 664 6.77 16.78 5.05
N ALA A 665 5.94 17.10 6.02
CA ALA A 665 5.72 18.47 6.47
C ALA A 665 6.90 18.96 7.34
N PRO A 666 7.66 20.02 6.93
CA PRO A 666 8.83 20.46 7.66
C PRO A 666 8.45 21.09 9.01
N TYR A 667 9.24 20.82 10.04
CA TYR A 667 9.12 21.48 11.33
C TYR A 667 10.48 21.67 12.01
N THR A 668 10.53 22.48 13.04
CA THR A 668 11.67 22.58 13.95
C THR A 668 11.20 22.36 15.38
N LEU A 669 11.81 21.38 16.05
CA LEU A 669 11.61 21.13 17.48
C LEU A 669 12.89 21.47 18.24
N LYS A 670 12.80 22.36 19.24
CA LYS A 670 13.93 22.70 20.12
C LYS A 670 13.57 22.46 21.58
N VAL A 671 14.52 21.91 22.31
CA VAL A 671 14.40 21.70 23.75
C VAL A 671 15.60 22.36 24.45
N ASN A 672 15.31 23.25 25.40
CA ASN A 672 16.33 24.06 26.08
C ASN A 672 17.26 24.81 25.07
N GLY A 673 16.75 25.20 23.92
CA GLY A 673 17.49 25.82 22.83
C GLY A 673 18.30 24.86 21.93
N VAL A 674 18.24 23.53 22.18
CA VAL A 674 18.89 22.49 21.38
C VAL A 674 17.90 21.96 20.36
N THR A 675 18.23 22.04 19.07
CA THR A 675 17.43 21.44 17.99
C THR A 675 17.43 19.92 18.13
N GLN A 676 16.25 19.33 18.04
CA GLN A 676 16.04 17.88 18.05
C GLN A 676 16.06 17.34 16.62
N PRO A 677 16.33 16.04 16.43
CA PRO A 677 16.17 15.39 15.12
C PRO A 677 14.69 15.32 14.72
N GLY A 678 14.42 14.91 13.47
CA GLY A 678 13.09 14.69 12.93
C GLY A 678 12.55 15.86 12.11
N GLY A 679 12.81 17.08 12.51
CA GLY A 679 12.43 18.27 11.73
C GLY A 679 13.39 18.59 10.59
N ALA A 680 13.06 19.64 9.80
CA ALA A 680 13.90 20.15 8.71
C ALA A 680 15.05 21.06 9.23
#